data_2ed6bd88741c128a3bdbaaf83b62201b
#
_entry.id   2ed6bd88741c128a3bdbaaf83b62201b
#
_cell.length_a   1.000
_cell.length_b   1.000
_cell.length_c   1.000
_cell.angle_alpha   90.00
_cell.angle_beta   90.00
_cell.angle_gamma   90.00
#
_symmetry.space_group_name_H-M   'P 1'
#
loop_
_entity.id
_entity.type
_entity.pdbx_description
1 polymer ?
#
loop_
_entity_poly.entity_id
_entity_poly.type
_entity_poly.pdbx_seq_one_letter_code
_entity_poly.pdbx_strand_id
1 'polypeptide(L)'
;MTTETLIWLIPLPPVLAFFLIVLFTNRSKWFSHSIAVGAALLSWLGSMVVFFRALRIEHLGEQPFTSSINWLPTADTWFRIGLLVDPLSAVTLFFVAWTVLMIFLYSVGYHNFGQPKGDHDRPGLPPHGATVSDEHGHEHQVPSIEPLYSRFFAFIGLFAFGMYLLVLSDNLLTLFIGWEIMGLCSYLLIGFWFAKPSARAAMIKAFMTTRVGDVFMLLGVAYLYSQTGTLTFREIFTEETLHQLATTPSGFLGLSVAGLIGILLFIGTVGKSAQWPLHVWLPDAMEGPTPVSAMIHAATMVSAGVYMIIRMFPLLSAGWEEGAGLTPTLATMAFIGAFTALFAATIAVANNDIKRVLAYSTISQLGYMVAALGIGAYVAAAFHLVTHAFFKALLFLGSGSVIHGMEHGVLHTGDHSDPQDMFNMGGLREKMPLTFWTFVIGGFALSGFPLFSAGFWSKDEILADAFGTGQFVVFIVLAIAALLTAFYTMRQITLTFLGEPRTQAAQHAQETKWTMTLPLIVLAFFAVTAGWTGIPEHFPLIGGLVPSWFNEFVGSTLLEPPHGVEFNFIPLLTSIVVSLGGLWLGWYVYKDIRFEERDPLEEPLGQVYTILKSKYYFDELYDYLFVRPAYWISETFTYRWLDRGLIDGILHGFSRVMFTIGSLFRNWIDKPVVNGFGDLVGETVKRLGRAFRFVQTGRVQQYMVMALVIAFGTLFYYLFILLQP
;
A
#
# COMPACT_ATOMS: atom_id res chain seq x y z
N MET A 1 4.60 -23.53 26.49
CA MET A 1 4.30 -23.25 25.09
C MET A 1 5.61 -23.24 24.32
N THR A 2 5.75 -24.06 23.27
CA THR A 2 6.93 -24.08 22.43
C THR A 2 7.03 -22.80 21.60
N THR A 3 8.21 -22.47 21.10
CA THR A 3 8.39 -21.27 20.28
C THR A 3 7.65 -21.43 18.94
N GLU A 4 7.62 -22.64 18.37
CA GLU A 4 6.89 -22.93 17.13
C GLU A 4 5.37 -22.70 17.25
N THR A 5 4.79 -22.93 18.43
CA THR A 5 3.37 -22.58 18.66
C THR A 5 3.19 -21.07 18.84
N LEU A 6 4.14 -20.40 19.53
CA LEU A 6 4.07 -18.97 19.81
C LEU A 6 4.15 -18.12 18.55
N ILE A 7 4.95 -18.51 17.55
CA ILE A 7 5.09 -17.77 16.30
C ILE A 7 3.77 -17.65 15.51
N TRP A 8 2.89 -18.66 15.59
CA TRP A 8 1.53 -18.58 14.99
C TRP A 8 0.61 -17.61 15.73
N LEU A 9 0.83 -17.42 17.03
CA LEU A 9 0.02 -16.52 17.85
C LEU A 9 0.38 -15.03 17.68
N ILE A 10 1.45 -14.70 16.95
CA ILE A 10 1.84 -13.32 16.69
C ILE A 10 0.94 -12.66 15.64
N PRO A 11 0.74 -13.24 14.43
CA PRO A 11 -0.15 -12.65 13.42
C PRO A 11 -1.64 -12.84 13.75
N LEU A 12 -2.01 -13.81 14.59
CA LEU A 12 -3.41 -14.15 14.84
C LEU A 12 -4.26 -13.05 15.51
N PRO A 13 -3.81 -12.35 16.59
CA PRO A 13 -4.63 -11.33 17.24
C PRO A 13 -5.09 -10.20 16.30
N PRO A 14 -4.25 -9.59 15.44
CA PRO A 14 -4.69 -8.53 14.54
C PRO A 14 -5.74 -8.96 13.52
N VAL A 15 -5.65 -10.16 12.95
CA VAL A 15 -6.69 -10.66 12.03
C VAL A 15 -7.98 -11.02 12.74
N LEU A 16 -7.90 -11.58 13.96
CA LEU A 16 -9.09 -11.79 14.79
C LEU A 16 -9.75 -10.46 15.16
N ALA A 17 -8.97 -9.44 15.51
CA ALA A 17 -9.49 -8.10 15.79
C ALA A 17 -10.23 -7.52 14.57
N PHE A 18 -9.69 -7.69 13.35
CA PHE A 18 -10.38 -7.28 12.13
C PHE A 18 -11.78 -7.91 12.04
N PHE A 19 -11.91 -9.23 12.16
CA PHE A 19 -13.20 -9.91 12.09
C PHE A 19 -14.12 -9.52 13.24
N LEU A 20 -13.63 -9.44 14.48
CA LEU A 20 -14.44 -9.05 15.64
C LEU A 20 -14.99 -7.63 15.50
N ILE A 21 -14.19 -6.69 15.00
CA ILE A 21 -14.62 -5.31 14.78
C ILE A 21 -15.67 -5.25 13.67
N VAL A 22 -15.40 -5.87 12.53
CA VAL A 22 -16.32 -5.84 11.38
C VAL A 22 -17.66 -6.49 11.68
N LEU A 23 -17.64 -7.64 12.36
CA LEU A 23 -18.85 -8.45 12.57
C LEU A 23 -19.64 -8.03 13.82
N PHE A 24 -18.99 -7.59 14.91
CA PHE A 24 -19.64 -7.45 16.20
C PHE A 24 -19.56 -6.04 16.81
N THR A 25 -18.40 -5.34 16.71
CA THR A 25 -18.17 -4.10 17.47
C THR A 25 -18.17 -2.83 16.63
N ASN A 26 -18.48 -2.91 15.33
CA ASN A 26 -18.42 -1.77 14.41
C ASN A 26 -19.29 -0.56 14.82
N ARG A 27 -20.31 -0.78 15.66
CA ARG A 27 -21.18 0.27 16.19
C ARG A 27 -20.62 0.96 17.45
N SER A 28 -19.62 0.36 18.11
CA SER A 28 -19.02 0.88 19.33
C SER A 28 -17.57 1.27 19.11
N LYS A 29 -17.29 2.58 19.16
CA LYS A 29 -15.93 3.13 19.02
C LYS A 29 -15.00 2.61 20.11
N TRP A 30 -15.48 2.57 21.36
CA TRP A 30 -14.68 2.12 22.52
C TRP A 30 -14.29 0.64 22.39
N PHE A 31 -15.22 -0.25 22.09
CA PHE A 31 -14.88 -1.67 21.89
C PHE A 31 -13.96 -1.88 20.68
N SER A 32 -14.18 -1.16 19.59
CA SER A 32 -13.38 -1.32 18.37
C SER A 32 -11.90 -0.97 18.58
N HIS A 33 -11.60 0.20 19.17
CA HIS A 33 -10.20 0.53 19.43
C HIS A 33 -9.59 -0.31 20.56
N SER A 34 -10.36 -0.68 21.60
CA SER A 34 -9.86 -1.52 22.69
C SER A 34 -9.47 -2.91 22.19
N ILE A 35 -10.27 -3.52 21.30
CA ILE A 35 -9.95 -4.81 20.68
C ILE A 35 -8.71 -4.67 19.78
N ALA A 36 -8.64 -3.61 18.96
CA ALA A 36 -7.51 -3.40 18.06
C ALA A 36 -6.19 -3.16 18.83
N VAL A 37 -6.19 -2.26 19.81
CA VAL A 37 -5.01 -1.97 20.66
C VAL A 37 -4.63 -3.19 21.50
N GLY A 38 -5.62 -3.91 22.04
CA GLY A 38 -5.40 -5.16 22.77
C GLY A 38 -4.75 -6.25 21.89
N ALA A 39 -5.19 -6.37 20.64
CA ALA A 39 -4.59 -7.28 19.69
C ALA A 39 -3.14 -6.90 19.33
N ALA A 40 -2.87 -5.60 19.11
CA ALA A 40 -1.52 -5.11 18.88
C ALA A 40 -0.60 -5.36 20.09
N LEU A 41 -1.11 -5.18 21.31
CA LEU A 41 -0.37 -5.47 22.57
C LEU A 41 -0.07 -6.98 22.67
N LEU A 42 -1.00 -7.85 22.37
CA LEU A 42 -0.78 -9.30 22.39
C LEU A 42 0.29 -9.73 21.36
N SER A 43 0.22 -9.20 20.15
CA SER A 43 1.24 -9.45 19.12
C SER A 43 2.60 -8.90 19.53
N TRP A 44 2.65 -7.73 20.15
CA TRP A 44 3.88 -7.15 20.71
C TRP A 44 4.46 -8.04 21.81
N LEU A 45 3.67 -8.49 22.79
CA LEU A 45 4.12 -9.40 23.85
C LEU A 45 4.68 -10.71 23.26
N GLY A 46 3.96 -11.31 22.31
CA GLY A 46 4.44 -12.51 21.61
C GLY A 46 5.77 -12.28 20.89
N SER A 47 5.88 -11.17 20.19
CA SER A 47 7.09 -10.76 19.46
C SER A 47 8.28 -10.55 20.39
N MET A 48 8.08 -9.89 21.55
CA MET A 48 9.14 -9.69 22.54
C MET A 48 9.60 -11.01 23.16
N VAL A 49 8.67 -11.91 23.47
CA VAL A 49 9.05 -13.23 24.00
C VAL A 49 9.86 -14.02 22.98
N VAL A 50 9.46 -14.01 21.70
CA VAL A 50 10.20 -14.69 20.62
C VAL A 50 11.57 -14.05 20.42
N PHE A 51 11.66 -12.72 20.38
CA PHE A 51 12.92 -11.99 20.23
C PHE A 51 13.91 -12.32 21.34
N PHE A 52 13.49 -12.24 22.62
CA PHE A 52 14.38 -12.58 23.74
C PHE A 52 14.74 -14.07 23.84
N ARG A 53 13.92 -14.96 23.29
CA ARG A 53 14.30 -16.37 23.11
C ARG A 53 15.34 -16.54 22.00
N ALA A 54 15.15 -15.84 20.88
CA ALA A 54 16.07 -15.84 19.74
C ALA A 54 17.48 -15.37 20.15
N LEU A 55 17.58 -14.35 20.98
CA LEU A 55 18.86 -13.83 21.50
C LEU A 55 19.66 -14.83 22.37
N ARG A 56 19.03 -15.87 22.86
CA ARG A 56 19.69 -16.87 23.74
C ARG A 56 20.24 -18.08 22.97
N ILE A 57 20.04 -18.13 21.66
CA ILE A 57 20.47 -19.24 20.83
C ILE A 57 21.68 -18.79 20.00
N GLU A 58 22.83 -19.38 20.27
CA GLU A 58 24.12 -19.03 19.65
C GLU A 58 24.12 -19.29 18.13
N HIS A 59 23.42 -20.32 17.64
CA HIS A 59 23.39 -20.72 16.23
C HIS A 59 21.97 -20.60 15.61
N LEU A 60 21.25 -19.54 15.91
CA LEU A 60 19.89 -19.34 15.39
C LEU A 60 19.84 -19.26 13.85
N GLY A 61 20.89 -18.79 13.20
CA GLY A 61 20.99 -18.75 11.73
C GLY A 61 20.98 -20.15 11.10
N GLU A 62 21.68 -21.11 11.74
CA GLU A 62 21.76 -22.50 11.29
C GLU A 62 20.50 -23.30 11.68
N GLN A 63 19.96 -23.04 12.88
CA GLN A 63 18.81 -23.75 13.46
C GLN A 63 17.67 -22.81 13.84
N PRO A 64 17.02 -22.17 12.87
CA PRO A 64 15.91 -21.28 13.13
C PRO A 64 14.68 -22.03 13.65
N PHE A 65 13.80 -21.31 14.36
CA PHE A 65 12.49 -21.85 14.69
C PHE A 65 11.62 -21.89 13.43
N THR A 66 11.12 -23.05 13.06
CA THR A 66 10.27 -23.25 11.88
C THR A 66 9.01 -24.03 12.22
N SER A 67 7.90 -23.64 11.60
CA SER A 67 6.64 -24.37 11.69
C SER A 67 5.85 -24.16 10.42
N SER A 68 5.36 -25.22 9.78
CA SER A 68 4.62 -25.13 8.53
C SER A 68 3.40 -26.04 8.51
N ILE A 69 2.39 -25.66 7.73
CA ILE A 69 1.14 -26.40 7.50
C ILE A 69 1.02 -26.64 5.99
N ASN A 70 0.76 -27.90 5.60
CA ASN A 70 0.47 -28.24 4.21
C ASN A 70 -0.89 -27.64 3.82
N TRP A 71 -0.93 -26.86 2.72
CA TRP A 71 -2.11 -26.14 2.30
C TRP A 71 -2.71 -26.69 1.00
N LEU A 72 -1.98 -26.66 -0.12
CA LEU A 72 -2.48 -27.10 -1.43
C LEU A 72 -1.60 -28.21 -1.98
N PRO A 73 -2.18 -29.37 -2.38
CA PRO A 73 -1.41 -30.42 -3.05
C PRO A 73 -1.05 -30.00 -4.48
N THR A 74 0.19 -30.27 -4.85
CA THR A 74 0.71 -30.06 -6.22
C THR A 74 1.36 -31.36 -6.69
N ALA A 75 0.70 -32.16 -7.50
CA ALA A 75 1.19 -33.45 -7.97
C ALA A 75 1.92 -34.25 -6.86
N ASP A 76 3.24 -34.18 -6.83
CA ASP A 76 4.10 -34.92 -5.86
C ASP A 76 4.53 -34.09 -4.65
N THR A 77 4.16 -32.78 -4.58
CA THR A 77 4.56 -31.86 -3.50
C THR A 77 3.36 -31.12 -2.90
N TRP A 78 3.62 -30.31 -1.86
CA TRP A 78 2.62 -29.48 -1.22
C TRP A 78 3.08 -28.03 -1.19
N PHE A 79 2.22 -27.09 -1.57
CA PHE A 79 2.39 -25.71 -1.14
C PHE A 79 2.08 -25.62 0.35
N ARG A 80 2.98 -24.97 1.07
CA ARG A 80 2.94 -24.84 2.53
C ARG A 80 2.71 -23.39 2.92
N ILE A 81 1.95 -23.17 3.98
CA ILE A 81 1.98 -21.92 4.74
C ILE A 81 2.91 -22.18 5.92
N GLY A 82 4.02 -21.48 5.98
CA GLY A 82 5.03 -21.72 6.97
C GLY A 82 5.59 -20.43 7.57
N LEU A 83 6.02 -20.53 8.81
CA LEU A 83 6.62 -19.46 9.59
C LEU A 83 8.01 -19.83 10.05
N LEU A 84 8.90 -18.84 10.04
CA LEU A 84 10.31 -18.96 10.37
C LEU A 84 10.74 -17.79 11.25
N VAL A 85 11.54 -18.08 12.26
CA VAL A 85 12.27 -17.07 13.04
C VAL A 85 13.74 -17.39 13.02
N ASP A 86 14.49 -16.60 12.29
CA ASP A 86 15.95 -16.53 12.25
C ASP A 86 16.41 -15.13 12.76
N PRO A 87 17.70 -14.81 12.79
CA PRO A 87 18.18 -13.52 13.28
C PRO A 87 17.56 -12.32 12.56
N LEU A 88 17.40 -12.36 11.22
CA LEU A 88 16.82 -11.27 10.44
C LEU A 88 15.34 -11.07 10.79
N SER A 89 14.54 -12.14 10.80
CA SER A 89 13.12 -12.04 11.15
C SER A 89 12.92 -11.67 12.62
N ALA A 90 13.77 -12.12 13.55
CA ALA A 90 13.69 -11.75 14.97
C ALA A 90 13.87 -10.24 15.19
N VAL A 91 14.88 -9.64 14.57
CA VAL A 91 15.12 -8.20 14.66
C VAL A 91 14.01 -7.40 13.96
N THR A 92 13.57 -7.87 12.79
CA THR A 92 12.48 -7.24 12.06
C THR A 92 11.17 -7.27 12.86
N LEU A 93 10.88 -8.40 13.49
CA LEU A 93 9.74 -8.58 14.37
C LEU A 93 9.76 -7.60 15.56
N PHE A 94 10.94 -7.35 16.12
CA PHE A 94 11.12 -6.40 17.23
C PHE A 94 10.66 -5.00 16.83
N PHE A 95 11.21 -4.42 15.78
CA PHE A 95 10.86 -3.04 15.43
C PHE A 95 9.43 -2.90 14.86
N VAL A 96 8.95 -3.91 14.10
CA VAL A 96 7.56 -3.92 13.59
C VAL A 96 6.58 -3.93 14.76
N ALA A 97 6.80 -4.77 15.77
CA ALA A 97 5.89 -4.88 16.91
C ALA A 97 5.80 -3.57 17.71
N TRP A 98 6.94 -2.92 17.99
CA TRP A 98 6.97 -1.63 18.67
C TRP A 98 6.27 -0.52 17.88
N THR A 99 6.60 -0.40 16.60
CA THR A 99 6.03 0.67 15.76
C THR A 99 4.54 0.48 15.55
N VAL A 100 4.07 -0.75 15.30
CA VAL A 100 2.64 -1.06 15.15
C VAL A 100 1.88 -0.72 16.43
N LEU A 101 2.36 -1.15 17.60
CA LEU A 101 1.70 -0.85 18.88
C LEU A 101 1.59 0.67 19.10
N MET A 102 2.67 1.43 18.83
CA MET A 102 2.68 2.89 18.98
C MET A 102 1.71 3.56 18.00
N ILE A 103 1.63 3.10 16.76
CA ILE A 103 0.68 3.63 15.77
C ILE A 103 -0.77 3.37 16.18
N PHE A 104 -1.09 2.18 16.71
CA PHE A 104 -2.44 1.87 17.17
C PHE A 104 -2.85 2.76 18.36
N LEU A 105 -1.98 2.94 19.33
CA LEU A 105 -2.24 3.83 20.47
C LEU A 105 -2.41 5.28 20.01
N TYR A 106 -1.54 5.77 19.13
CA TYR A 106 -1.61 7.10 18.54
C TYR A 106 -2.93 7.35 17.82
N SER A 107 -3.41 6.35 17.06
CA SER A 107 -4.64 6.43 16.27
C SER A 107 -5.88 6.71 17.11
N VAL A 108 -5.90 6.29 18.37
CA VAL A 108 -7.01 6.57 19.30
C VAL A 108 -7.17 8.08 19.52
N GLY A 109 -6.06 8.80 19.72
CA GLY A 109 -6.05 10.24 19.87
C GLY A 109 -6.27 11.00 18.57
N TYR A 110 -5.62 10.54 17.48
CA TYR A 110 -5.68 11.18 16.17
C TYR A 110 -7.11 11.23 15.60
N HIS A 111 -7.90 10.18 15.78
CA HIS A 111 -9.30 10.15 15.34
C HIS A 111 -10.27 10.81 16.36
N ASN A 112 -9.74 11.62 17.26
CA ASN A 112 -10.50 12.47 18.20
C ASN A 112 -11.44 11.70 19.13
N PHE A 113 -11.05 10.47 19.56
CA PHE A 113 -11.83 9.69 20.51
C PHE A 113 -12.20 10.54 21.76
N GLY A 114 -13.46 10.53 22.15
CA GLY A 114 -13.97 11.30 23.27
C GLY A 114 -14.32 12.77 22.95
N GLN A 115 -14.11 13.23 21.72
CA GLN A 115 -14.62 14.52 21.24
C GLN A 115 -16.05 14.38 20.71
N PRO A 116 -16.87 15.46 20.71
CA PRO A 116 -18.20 15.42 20.12
C PRO A 116 -18.14 15.19 18.60
N LYS A 117 -19.17 14.54 18.05
CA LYS A 117 -19.34 14.40 16.61
C LYS A 117 -19.81 15.73 16.04
N GLY A 118 -19.22 16.17 14.91
CA GLY A 118 -19.69 17.35 14.18
C GLY A 118 -20.99 17.08 13.43
N ASP A 119 -21.84 18.09 13.34
CA ASP A 119 -23.14 17.99 12.66
C ASP A 119 -23.00 17.78 11.15
N HIS A 120 -21.89 18.22 10.56
CA HIS A 120 -21.60 18.13 9.14
C HIS A 120 -20.68 16.96 8.77
N ASP A 121 -20.30 16.11 9.73
CA ASP A 121 -19.43 14.98 9.49
C ASP A 121 -20.12 13.91 8.65
N ARG A 122 -19.53 13.58 7.51
CA ARG A 122 -20.03 12.57 6.56
C ARG A 122 -19.05 11.40 6.41
N PRO A 123 -19.55 10.17 6.35
CA PRO A 123 -18.71 9.01 6.09
C PRO A 123 -17.94 9.14 4.76
N GLY A 124 -16.63 8.90 4.80
CA GLY A 124 -15.76 8.96 3.63
C GLY A 124 -15.20 10.34 3.29
N LEU A 125 -15.43 11.34 4.15
CA LEU A 125 -14.77 12.64 4.14
C LEU A 125 -13.99 12.85 5.44
N PRO A 126 -12.93 13.67 5.45
CA PRO A 126 -12.29 14.11 6.68
C PRO A 126 -13.31 14.76 7.63
N PRO A 127 -13.16 14.62 8.95
CA PRO A 127 -14.02 15.30 9.92
C PRO A 127 -13.98 16.83 9.76
N HIS A 128 -15.13 17.49 9.88
CA HIS A 128 -15.27 18.95 9.68
C HIS A 128 -15.25 19.78 10.96
N GLY A 129 -15.10 19.12 12.12
CA GLY A 129 -15.12 19.77 13.42
C GLY A 129 -16.51 19.79 14.07
N ALA A 130 -16.50 19.91 15.41
CA ALA A 130 -17.69 19.98 16.23
C ALA A 130 -17.70 21.30 17.02
N THR A 131 -18.87 21.90 17.19
CA THR A 131 -19.04 23.11 18.00
C THR A 131 -19.07 22.74 19.49
N VAL A 132 -18.26 23.41 20.29
CA VAL A 132 -18.24 23.32 21.74
C VAL A 132 -18.34 24.70 22.35
N SER A 133 -18.96 24.83 23.53
CA SER A 133 -19.01 26.07 24.30
C SER A 133 -17.94 26.01 25.42
N ASP A 134 -17.20 27.08 25.58
CA ASP A 134 -16.25 27.24 26.69
C ASP A 134 -16.97 27.55 28.01
N GLU A 135 -16.22 27.68 29.11
CA GLU A 135 -16.75 28.00 30.44
C GLU A 135 -17.41 29.41 30.50
N HIS A 136 -17.14 30.25 29.49
CA HIS A 136 -17.68 31.62 29.36
C HIS A 136 -18.84 31.71 28.38
N GLY A 137 -19.25 30.58 27.78
CA GLY A 137 -20.38 30.52 26.84
C GLY A 137 -20.03 30.94 25.41
N HIS A 138 -18.76 31.10 25.04
CA HIS A 138 -18.34 31.31 23.67
C HIS A 138 -18.31 29.99 22.90
N GLU A 139 -18.88 29.99 21.72
CA GLU A 139 -18.88 28.84 20.83
C GLU A 139 -17.63 28.86 19.94
N HIS A 140 -16.92 27.73 19.87
CA HIS A 140 -15.80 27.52 18.96
C HIS A 140 -15.81 26.10 18.43
N GLN A 141 -15.11 25.86 17.31
CA GLN A 141 -15.01 24.54 16.71
C GLN A 141 -13.73 23.82 17.17
N VAL A 142 -13.84 22.52 17.35
CA VAL A 142 -12.75 21.61 17.67
C VAL A 142 -12.78 20.42 16.71
N PRO A 143 -11.64 19.71 16.47
CA PRO A 143 -11.65 18.51 15.68
C PRO A 143 -12.65 17.47 16.18
N SER A 144 -13.46 16.92 15.29
CA SER A 144 -14.53 15.99 15.59
C SER A 144 -14.09 14.52 15.49
N ILE A 145 -14.98 13.60 15.92
CA ILE A 145 -14.74 12.17 15.82
C ILE A 145 -14.91 11.70 14.36
N GLU A 146 -13.95 10.89 13.87
CA GLU A 146 -14.04 10.24 12.56
C GLU A 146 -15.32 9.41 12.42
N PRO A 147 -16.18 9.64 11.41
CA PRO A 147 -17.40 8.90 11.20
C PRO A 147 -17.19 7.39 11.00
N LEU A 148 -16.10 7.00 10.33
CA LEU A 148 -15.73 5.62 10.04
C LEU A 148 -14.70 5.03 11.03
N TYR A 149 -14.70 5.50 12.27
CA TYR A 149 -13.75 5.16 13.32
C TYR A 149 -13.46 3.65 13.44
N SER A 150 -14.50 2.83 13.59
CA SER A 150 -14.34 1.38 13.74
C SER A 150 -13.75 0.72 12.50
N ARG A 151 -14.12 1.19 11.29
CA ARG A 151 -13.57 0.72 10.02
C ARG A 151 -12.07 0.99 9.93
N PHE A 152 -11.61 2.12 10.43
CA PHE A 152 -10.19 2.44 10.49
C PHE A 152 -9.43 1.40 11.30
N PHE A 153 -9.85 1.11 12.53
CA PHE A 153 -9.19 0.15 13.40
C PHE A 153 -9.24 -1.28 12.88
N ALA A 154 -10.30 -1.66 12.17
CA ALA A 154 -10.36 -2.95 11.48
C ALA A 154 -9.27 -3.05 10.39
N PHE A 155 -9.16 -2.04 9.53
CA PHE A 155 -8.22 -2.07 8.40
C PHE A 155 -6.75 -2.02 8.83
N ILE A 156 -6.39 -1.22 9.84
CA ILE A 156 -5.02 -1.24 10.37
C ILE A 156 -4.69 -2.59 11.03
N GLY A 157 -5.69 -3.27 11.64
CA GLY A 157 -5.54 -4.62 12.16
C GLY A 157 -5.18 -5.62 11.05
N LEU A 158 -5.93 -5.63 9.96
CA LEU A 158 -5.65 -6.50 8.83
C LEU A 158 -4.29 -6.18 8.18
N PHE A 159 -3.91 -4.90 8.15
CA PHE A 159 -2.61 -4.46 7.64
C PHE A 159 -1.45 -4.99 8.50
N ALA A 160 -1.57 -4.90 9.82
CA ALA A 160 -0.59 -5.45 10.75
C ALA A 160 -0.46 -6.98 10.62
N PHE A 161 -1.57 -7.70 10.45
CA PHE A 161 -1.55 -9.14 10.15
C PHE A 161 -0.70 -9.45 8.91
N GLY A 162 -0.93 -8.74 7.80
CA GLY A 162 -0.17 -8.93 6.57
C GLY A 162 1.34 -8.77 6.77
N MET A 163 1.76 -7.76 7.56
CA MET A 163 3.18 -7.53 7.84
C MET A 163 3.78 -8.62 8.75
N TYR A 164 3.10 -9.03 9.83
CA TYR A 164 3.58 -10.13 10.67
C TYR A 164 3.70 -11.44 9.89
N LEU A 165 2.73 -11.74 9.02
CA LEU A 165 2.78 -12.92 8.17
C LEU A 165 3.96 -12.88 7.21
N LEU A 166 4.24 -11.73 6.60
CA LEU A 166 5.35 -11.54 5.69
C LEU A 166 6.70 -11.71 6.39
N VAL A 167 6.90 -11.05 7.53
CA VAL A 167 8.17 -11.07 8.29
C VAL A 167 8.49 -12.48 8.78
N LEU A 168 7.47 -13.21 9.19
CA LEU A 168 7.61 -14.57 9.72
C LEU A 168 7.59 -15.66 8.63
N SER A 169 7.44 -15.33 7.35
CA SER A 169 7.36 -16.34 6.29
C SER A 169 8.62 -17.21 6.20
N ASP A 170 8.45 -18.51 5.97
CA ASP A 170 9.52 -19.47 5.70
C ASP A 170 9.72 -19.75 4.20
N ASN A 171 8.82 -19.22 3.37
CA ASN A 171 8.80 -19.43 1.93
C ASN A 171 8.23 -18.22 1.18
N LEU A 172 8.52 -18.14 -0.13
CA LEU A 172 8.07 -17.05 -0.98
C LEU A 172 6.55 -16.98 -1.16
N LEU A 173 5.82 -18.10 -1.07
CA LEU A 173 4.36 -18.10 -1.21
C LEU A 173 3.70 -17.44 0.01
N THR A 174 4.11 -17.81 1.23
CA THR A 174 3.62 -17.18 2.46
C THR A 174 3.99 -15.70 2.51
N LEU A 175 5.22 -15.35 2.08
CA LEU A 175 5.65 -13.96 1.95
C LEU A 175 4.74 -13.20 0.98
N PHE A 176 4.44 -13.76 -0.20
CA PHE A 176 3.60 -13.13 -1.21
C PHE A 176 2.15 -12.96 -0.74
N ILE A 177 1.60 -13.89 0.05
CA ILE A 177 0.26 -13.72 0.66
C ILE A 177 0.25 -12.49 1.58
N GLY A 178 1.22 -12.35 2.48
CA GLY A 178 1.36 -11.17 3.33
C GLY A 178 1.52 -9.87 2.53
N TRP A 179 2.33 -9.93 1.46
CA TRP A 179 2.58 -8.84 0.53
C TRP A 179 1.30 -8.33 -0.16
N GLU A 180 0.44 -9.22 -0.61
CA GLU A 180 -0.82 -8.89 -1.26
C GLU A 180 -1.86 -8.35 -0.29
N ILE A 181 -1.95 -8.92 0.93
CA ILE A 181 -2.83 -8.41 1.98
C ILE A 181 -2.45 -6.97 2.34
N MET A 182 -1.15 -6.66 2.46
CA MET A 182 -0.70 -5.29 2.70
C MET A 182 -1.03 -4.36 1.52
N GLY A 183 -0.89 -4.84 0.28
CA GLY A 183 -1.28 -4.10 -0.92
C GLY A 183 -2.75 -3.71 -0.91
N LEU A 184 -3.63 -4.66 -0.58
CA LEU A 184 -5.07 -4.42 -0.42
C LEU A 184 -5.36 -3.42 0.71
N CYS A 185 -4.74 -3.61 1.89
CA CYS A 185 -4.97 -2.71 3.03
C CYS A 185 -4.48 -1.29 2.76
N SER A 186 -3.34 -1.12 2.07
CA SER A 186 -2.86 0.20 1.67
C SER A 186 -3.83 0.92 0.73
N TYR A 187 -4.39 0.21 -0.26
CA TYR A 187 -5.44 0.73 -1.13
C TYR A 187 -6.65 1.24 -0.33
N LEU A 188 -7.15 0.42 0.61
CA LEU A 188 -8.32 0.76 1.44
C LEU A 188 -8.05 1.91 2.41
N LEU A 189 -6.81 2.06 2.88
CA LEU A 189 -6.42 3.06 3.86
C LEU A 189 -5.98 4.38 3.22
N ILE A 190 -5.32 4.36 2.06
CA ILE A 190 -5.05 5.58 1.27
C ILE A 190 -6.36 6.21 0.83
N GLY A 191 -7.30 5.39 0.35
CA GLY A 191 -8.65 5.80 0.00
C GLY A 191 -9.63 5.81 1.18
N PHE A 192 -9.17 5.96 2.41
CA PHE A 192 -10.05 5.92 3.59
C PHE A 192 -11.15 6.97 3.50
N TRP A 193 -10.80 8.16 3.06
CA TRP A 193 -11.74 9.24 2.75
C TRP A 193 -12.20 9.16 1.28
N PHE A 194 -12.85 8.05 0.93
CA PHE A 194 -13.21 7.68 -0.44
C PHE A 194 -14.15 8.66 -1.15
N ALA A 195 -14.86 9.53 -0.42
CA ALA A 195 -15.69 10.57 -1.00
C ALA A 195 -14.86 11.80 -1.46
N LYS A 196 -13.61 11.94 -1.00
CA LYS A 196 -12.66 12.95 -1.47
C LYS A 196 -12.07 12.51 -2.83
N PRO A 197 -12.24 13.28 -3.94
CA PRO A 197 -11.76 12.86 -5.25
C PRO A 197 -10.25 12.60 -5.33
N SER A 198 -9.43 13.42 -4.65
CA SER A 198 -7.97 13.24 -4.59
C SER A 198 -7.56 11.93 -3.89
N ALA A 199 -8.21 11.57 -2.78
CA ALA A 199 -7.93 10.32 -2.06
C ALA A 199 -8.31 9.09 -2.92
N ARG A 200 -9.43 9.19 -3.66
CA ARG A 200 -9.85 8.14 -4.60
C ARG A 200 -8.88 7.99 -5.77
N ALA A 201 -8.37 9.06 -6.33
CA ALA A 201 -7.35 9.01 -7.38
C ALA A 201 -6.04 8.43 -6.85
N ALA A 202 -5.61 8.85 -5.64
CA ALA A 202 -4.39 8.38 -4.99
C ALA A 202 -4.42 6.87 -4.70
N MET A 203 -5.55 6.32 -4.18
CA MET A 203 -5.65 4.88 -3.91
C MET A 203 -5.56 4.05 -5.19
N ILE A 204 -6.21 4.49 -6.28
CA ILE A 204 -6.15 3.79 -7.58
C ILE A 204 -4.73 3.83 -8.12
N LYS A 205 -4.07 4.99 -8.10
CA LYS A 205 -2.69 5.15 -8.54
C LYS A 205 -1.75 4.25 -7.74
N ALA A 206 -1.86 4.23 -6.40
CA ALA A 206 -1.03 3.39 -5.54
C ALA A 206 -1.22 1.90 -5.86
N PHE A 207 -2.46 1.44 -5.97
CA PHE A 207 -2.75 0.04 -6.27
C PHE A 207 -2.25 -0.39 -7.64
N MET A 208 -2.54 0.40 -8.69
CA MET A 208 -2.13 0.06 -10.06
C MET A 208 -0.62 0.08 -10.23
N THR A 209 0.07 1.08 -9.65
CA THR A 209 1.54 1.18 -9.77
C THR A 209 2.25 0.04 -9.04
N THR A 210 1.83 -0.30 -7.82
CA THR A 210 2.43 -1.41 -7.08
C THR A 210 2.13 -2.76 -7.74
N ARG A 211 0.95 -2.92 -8.34
CA ARG A 211 0.55 -4.15 -9.03
C ARG A 211 1.44 -4.47 -10.23
N VAL A 212 1.98 -3.47 -10.90
CA VAL A 212 2.99 -3.69 -11.95
C VAL A 212 4.19 -4.46 -11.38
N GLY A 213 4.72 -4.02 -10.23
CA GLY A 213 5.80 -4.72 -9.54
C GLY A 213 5.42 -6.14 -9.10
N ASP A 214 4.21 -6.31 -8.56
CA ASP A 214 3.70 -7.59 -8.07
C ASP A 214 3.60 -8.65 -9.17
N VAL A 215 3.23 -8.25 -10.40
CA VAL A 215 3.19 -9.16 -11.56
C VAL A 215 4.58 -9.70 -11.90
N PHE A 216 5.60 -8.83 -11.96
CA PHE A 216 6.96 -9.26 -12.22
C PHE A 216 7.52 -10.13 -11.08
N MET A 217 7.23 -9.79 -9.83
CA MET A 217 7.59 -10.63 -8.68
C MET A 217 6.97 -12.02 -8.78
N LEU A 218 5.68 -12.12 -9.13
CA LEU A 218 5.00 -13.40 -9.30
C LEU A 218 5.60 -14.23 -10.42
N LEU A 219 6.00 -13.60 -11.53
CA LEU A 219 6.73 -14.28 -12.61
C LEU A 219 8.08 -14.81 -12.11
N GLY A 220 8.81 -14.04 -11.30
CA GLY A 220 10.06 -14.47 -10.66
C GLY A 220 9.86 -15.67 -9.72
N VAL A 221 8.81 -15.64 -8.89
CA VAL A 221 8.43 -16.75 -8.00
C VAL A 221 8.08 -18.01 -8.80
N ALA A 222 7.26 -17.87 -9.86
CA ALA A 222 6.87 -18.98 -10.71
C ALA A 222 8.08 -19.60 -11.45
N TYR A 223 8.99 -18.73 -11.95
CA TYR A 223 10.19 -19.20 -12.62
C TYR A 223 11.16 -19.89 -11.64
N LEU A 224 11.33 -19.35 -10.43
CA LEU A 224 12.12 -20.00 -9.39
C LEU A 224 11.55 -21.39 -9.07
N TYR A 225 10.24 -21.51 -8.87
CA TYR A 225 9.59 -22.80 -8.60
C TYR A 225 9.79 -23.79 -9.75
N SER A 226 9.73 -23.34 -11.01
CA SER A 226 9.94 -24.20 -12.17
C SER A 226 11.38 -24.75 -12.25
N GLN A 227 12.37 -24.05 -11.68
CA GLN A 227 13.78 -24.45 -11.69
C GLN A 227 14.19 -25.31 -10.48
N THR A 228 13.56 -25.05 -9.32
CA THR A 228 13.96 -25.66 -8.04
C THR A 228 12.94 -26.68 -7.50
N GLY A 229 11.68 -26.62 -7.95
CA GLY A 229 10.59 -27.41 -7.39
C GLY A 229 10.15 -26.99 -5.98
N THR A 230 10.75 -25.94 -5.40
CA THR A 230 10.47 -25.45 -4.05
C THR A 230 10.42 -23.94 -3.98
N LEU A 231 9.72 -23.39 -2.95
CA LEU A 231 9.71 -21.97 -2.60
C LEU A 231 10.21 -21.73 -1.17
N THR A 232 10.64 -22.79 -0.47
CA THR A 232 11.13 -22.74 0.91
C THR A 232 12.53 -22.14 0.95
N PHE A 233 12.75 -21.09 1.74
CA PHE A 233 14.02 -20.35 1.76
C PHE A 233 15.22 -21.26 2.05
N ARG A 234 15.14 -22.17 3.04
CA ARG A 234 16.22 -23.06 3.40
C ARG A 234 16.58 -24.09 2.33
N GLU A 235 15.61 -24.47 1.49
CA GLU A 235 15.84 -25.40 0.37
C GLU A 235 16.44 -24.66 -0.84
N ILE A 236 16.11 -23.37 -1.01
CA ILE A 236 16.66 -22.51 -2.08
C ILE A 236 18.09 -22.07 -1.73
N PHE A 237 18.37 -21.72 -0.47
CA PHE A 237 19.64 -21.15 -0.03
C PHE A 237 20.68 -22.21 0.31
N THR A 238 20.67 -23.35 -0.39
CA THR A 238 21.78 -24.31 -0.33
C THR A 238 22.84 -23.91 -1.35
N GLU A 239 24.12 -24.18 -1.03
CA GLU A 239 25.25 -23.87 -1.90
C GLU A 239 25.07 -24.52 -3.29
N GLU A 240 24.61 -25.77 -3.34
CA GLU A 240 24.35 -26.52 -4.57
C GLU A 240 23.30 -25.82 -5.45
N THR A 241 22.15 -25.46 -4.87
CA THR A 241 21.05 -24.80 -5.59
C THR A 241 21.47 -23.42 -6.09
N LEU A 242 22.12 -22.62 -5.24
CA LEU A 242 22.59 -21.29 -5.62
C LEU A 242 23.63 -21.34 -6.74
N HIS A 243 24.59 -22.26 -6.66
CA HIS A 243 25.60 -22.46 -7.71
C HIS A 243 24.95 -22.91 -9.02
N GLN A 244 24.01 -23.86 -8.99
CA GLN A 244 23.27 -24.31 -10.17
C GLN A 244 22.50 -23.13 -10.81
N LEU A 245 21.77 -22.33 -10.05
CA LEU A 245 21.00 -21.19 -10.56
C LEU A 245 21.92 -20.09 -11.12
N ALA A 246 23.08 -19.87 -10.51
CA ALA A 246 24.07 -18.86 -10.95
C ALA A 246 24.77 -19.24 -12.25
N THR A 247 25.02 -20.53 -12.47
CA THR A 247 25.75 -21.03 -13.65
C THR A 247 24.87 -21.40 -14.82
N THR A 248 23.58 -21.67 -14.59
CA THR A 248 22.62 -22.03 -15.66
C THR A 248 22.21 -20.78 -16.45
N PRO A 249 22.37 -20.78 -17.80
CA PRO A 249 21.89 -19.66 -18.63
C PRO A 249 20.37 -19.61 -18.67
N SER A 250 19.77 -18.41 -18.50
CA SER A 250 18.31 -18.23 -18.62
C SER A 250 17.80 -18.16 -20.06
N GLY A 251 18.69 -17.96 -21.04
CA GLY A 251 18.34 -17.69 -22.43
C GLY A 251 17.83 -16.26 -22.70
N PHE A 252 17.79 -15.40 -21.68
CA PHE A 252 17.29 -14.02 -21.79
C PHE A 252 18.40 -13.02 -21.48
N LEU A 253 18.73 -12.15 -22.45
CA LEU A 253 19.70 -11.06 -22.33
C LEU A 253 21.09 -11.46 -21.76
N GLY A 254 21.48 -12.74 -21.89
CA GLY A 254 22.75 -13.22 -21.34
C GLY A 254 22.80 -13.37 -19.83
N LEU A 255 21.65 -13.28 -19.16
CA LEU A 255 21.55 -13.45 -17.71
C LEU A 255 21.57 -14.94 -17.34
N SER A 256 22.11 -15.24 -16.14
CA SER A 256 21.90 -16.53 -15.51
C SER A 256 20.45 -16.67 -15.00
N VAL A 257 20.02 -17.88 -14.67
CA VAL A 257 18.71 -18.11 -14.04
C VAL A 257 18.57 -17.32 -12.74
N ALA A 258 19.58 -17.35 -11.86
CA ALA A 258 19.59 -16.54 -10.63
C ALA A 258 19.47 -15.03 -10.94
N GLY A 259 20.21 -14.56 -11.95
CA GLY A 259 20.17 -13.14 -12.37
C GLY A 259 18.79 -12.71 -12.87
N LEU A 260 18.13 -13.50 -13.71
CA LEU A 260 16.79 -13.18 -14.20
C LEU A 260 15.75 -13.21 -13.09
N ILE A 261 15.75 -14.25 -12.24
CA ILE A 261 14.85 -14.34 -11.08
C ILE A 261 15.09 -13.16 -10.14
N GLY A 262 16.36 -12.84 -9.87
CA GLY A 262 16.74 -11.71 -9.02
C GLY A 262 16.18 -10.39 -9.50
N ILE A 263 16.28 -10.09 -10.80
CA ILE A 263 15.72 -8.87 -11.40
C ILE A 263 14.19 -8.86 -11.31
N LEU A 264 13.53 -9.98 -11.59
CA LEU A 264 12.07 -10.08 -11.52
C LEU A 264 11.57 -9.85 -10.09
N LEU A 265 12.20 -10.44 -9.08
CA LEU A 265 11.89 -10.19 -7.68
C LEU A 265 12.17 -8.73 -7.29
N PHE A 266 13.30 -8.17 -7.74
CA PHE A 266 13.66 -6.78 -7.47
C PHE A 266 12.65 -5.79 -8.04
N ILE A 267 12.04 -6.04 -9.21
CA ILE A 267 10.95 -5.19 -9.74
C ILE A 267 9.75 -5.16 -8.79
N GLY A 268 9.46 -6.25 -8.07
CA GLY A 268 8.48 -6.24 -6.97
C GLY A 268 8.84 -5.24 -5.87
N THR A 269 10.12 -5.22 -5.46
CA THR A 269 10.63 -4.22 -4.51
C THR A 269 10.54 -2.80 -5.07
N VAL A 270 10.88 -2.58 -6.35
CA VAL A 270 10.76 -1.28 -7.01
C VAL A 270 9.32 -0.74 -6.88
N GLY A 271 8.31 -1.60 -7.03
CA GLY A 271 6.90 -1.25 -6.83
C GLY A 271 6.55 -0.90 -5.37
N LYS A 272 6.78 -1.83 -4.44
CA LYS A 272 6.39 -1.65 -3.02
C LYS A 272 7.22 -0.62 -2.27
N SER A 273 8.53 -0.58 -2.50
CA SER A 273 9.44 0.38 -1.86
C SER A 273 9.57 1.70 -2.65
N ALA A 274 8.68 1.92 -3.59
CA ALA A 274 8.58 3.16 -4.36
C ALA A 274 9.94 3.62 -4.93
N GLN A 275 10.71 2.69 -5.52
CA GLN A 275 11.93 3.02 -6.21
C GLN A 275 11.64 3.53 -7.63
N TRP A 276 12.53 4.32 -8.18
CA TRP A 276 12.41 4.73 -9.58
C TRP A 276 12.40 3.48 -10.50
N PRO A 277 11.50 3.40 -11.50
CA PRO A 277 10.50 4.38 -11.93
C PRO A 277 9.13 4.29 -11.25
N LEU A 278 8.84 3.31 -10.40
CA LEU A 278 7.52 3.09 -9.78
C LEU A 278 7.29 3.88 -8.47
N HIS A 279 7.92 5.05 -8.31
CA HIS A 279 7.90 5.86 -7.09
C HIS A 279 6.68 6.79 -6.95
N VAL A 280 5.99 7.09 -8.05
CA VAL A 280 5.00 8.18 -8.17
C VAL A 280 3.77 8.06 -7.26
N TRP A 281 3.48 6.88 -6.75
CA TRP A 281 2.31 6.63 -5.91
C TRP A 281 2.50 7.05 -4.45
N LEU A 282 3.74 6.99 -3.93
CA LEU A 282 4.01 7.12 -2.50
C LEU A 282 3.74 8.55 -1.97
N PRO A 283 4.11 9.64 -2.67
CA PRO A 283 3.76 11.00 -2.23
C PRO A 283 2.25 11.27 -2.26
N ASP A 284 1.50 10.67 -3.17
CA ASP A 284 0.06 10.83 -3.25
C ASP A 284 -0.68 9.99 -2.19
N ALA A 285 -0.04 8.94 -1.65
CA ALA A 285 -0.55 8.19 -0.50
C ALA A 285 -0.74 9.05 0.77
N MET A 286 -0.20 10.28 0.79
CA MET A 286 -0.40 11.27 1.85
C MET A 286 -1.84 11.77 1.96
N GLU A 287 -2.70 11.47 1.01
CA GLU A 287 -4.14 11.74 1.09
C GLU A 287 -4.87 10.93 2.18
N GLY A 288 -4.29 9.82 2.63
CA GLY A 288 -4.80 9.05 3.76
C GLY A 288 -4.52 9.70 5.13
N PRO A 289 -5.21 9.23 6.20
CA PRO A 289 -4.95 9.67 7.57
C PRO A 289 -3.49 9.48 7.97
N THR A 290 -2.93 10.40 8.77
CA THR A 290 -1.49 10.37 9.10
C THR A 290 -1.01 9.09 9.81
N PRO A 291 -1.76 8.43 10.70
CA PRO A 291 -1.35 7.12 11.22
C PRO A 291 -1.14 6.05 10.13
N VAL A 292 -1.92 6.12 9.03
CA VAL A 292 -1.72 5.26 7.85
C VAL A 292 -0.41 5.59 7.16
N SER A 293 -0.09 6.88 7.00
CA SER A 293 1.19 7.31 6.44
C SER A 293 2.36 6.78 7.28
N ALA A 294 2.30 6.89 8.62
CA ALA A 294 3.31 6.31 9.49
C ALA A 294 3.42 4.78 9.30
N MET A 295 2.31 4.08 9.20
CA MET A 295 2.29 2.63 9.02
C MET A 295 2.91 2.20 7.68
N ILE A 296 2.51 2.83 6.58
CA ILE A 296 3.03 2.54 5.23
C ILE A 296 4.54 2.81 5.15
N HIS A 297 5.01 3.97 5.66
CA HIS A 297 6.36 4.49 5.42
C HIS A 297 7.43 4.02 6.40
N ALA A 298 7.04 3.61 7.62
CA ALA A 298 8.02 3.28 8.65
C ALA A 298 8.34 1.79 8.71
N ALA A 299 7.34 0.96 9.02
CA ALA A 299 7.60 -0.41 9.47
C ALA A 299 6.86 -1.49 8.68
N THR A 300 6.09 -1.13 7.64
CA THR A 300 5.28 -2.13 6.95
C THR A 300 5.48 -2.13 5.43
N MET A 301 4.60 -1.52 4.65
CA MET A 301 4.53 -1.73 3.21
C MET A 301 5.82 -1.45 2.44
N VAL A 302 6.42 -0.27 2.64
CA VAL A 302 7.64 0.09 1.91
C VAL A 302 8.88 -0.63 2.45
N SER A 303 8.88 -0.96 3.74
CA SER A 303 9.93 -1.78 4.38
C SER A 303 9.85 -3.24 3.92
N ALA A 304 8.65 -3.75 3.58
CA ALA A 304 8.48 -5.11 3.09
C ALA A 304 9.22 -5.36 1.78
N GLY A 305 9.28 -4.37 0.87
CA GLY A 305 10.05 -4.52 -0.36
C GLY A 305 11.55 -4.66 -0.09
N VAL A 306 12.11 -3.81 0.78
CA VAL A 306 13.52 -3.91 1.18
C VAL A 306 13.77 -5.20 1.97
N TYR A 307 12.87 -5.55 2.92
CA TYR A 307 12.97 -6.81 3.66
C TYR A 307 13.02 -8.04 2.72
N MET A 308 12.20 -8.05 1.68
CA MET A 308 12.17 -9.15 0.71
C MET A 308 13.53 -9.32 0.00
N ILE A 309 14.17 -8.23 -0.46
CA ILE A 309 15.49 -8.33 -1.10
C ILE A 309 16.62 -8.61 -0.09
N ILE A 310 16.50 -8.18 1.17
CA ILE A 310 17.41 -8.62 2.25
C ILE A 310 17.21 -10.12 2.46
N ARG A 311 15.99 -10.62 2.56
CA ARG A 311 15.70 -12.05 2.72
C ARG A 311 16.21 -12.90 1.56
N MET A 312 16.05 -12.40 0.34
CA MET A 312 16.47 -13.11 -0.88
C MET A 312 17.92 -12.80 -1.29
N PHE A 313 18.68 -12.08 -0.45
CA PHE A 313 20.05 -11.66 -0.78
C PHE A 313 20.95 -12.82 -1.21
N PRO A 314 20.94 -14.02 -0.60
CA PRO A 314 21.75 -15.15 -1.07
C PRO A 314 21.49 -15.52 -2.54
N LEU A 315 20.24 -15.43 -3.01
CA LEU A 315 19.91 -15.65 -4.42
C LEU A 315 20.29 -14.46 -5.30
N LEU A 316 20.08 -13.23 -4.81
CA LEU A 316 20.39 -12.00 -5.57
C LEU A 316 21.88 -11.81 -5.81
N SER A 317 22.69 -12.26 -4.86
CA SER A 317 24.16 -12.22 -4.93
C SER A 317 24.79 -13.50 -5.49
N ALA A 318 23.98 -14.51 -5.86
CA ALA A 318 24.50 -15.78 -6.35
C ALA A 318 25.42 -15.59 -7.57
N GLY A 319 26.65 -16.16 -7.46
CA GLY A 319 27.71 -15.97 -8.46
C GLY A 319 28.50 -14.67 -8.34
N TRP A 320 28.31 -13.90 -7.27
CA TRP A 320 29.13 -12.75 -6.92
C TRP A 320 30.18 -13.14 -5.88
N GLU A 321 31.42 -12.71 -6.11
CA GLU A 321 32.52 -12.87 -5.16
C GLU A 321 32.96 -11.50 -4.67
N GLU A 322 33.27 -11.36 -3.40
CA GLU A 322 33.76 -10.11 -2.83
C GLU A 322 35.06 -9.66 -3.49
N GLY A 323 35.11 -8.39 -3.89
CA GLY A 323 36.25 -7.84 -4.67
C GLY A 323 36.17 -8.07 -6.18
N ALA A 324 35.21 -8.86 -6.67
CA ALA A 324 34.90 -8.98 -8.09
C ALA A 324 33.95 -7.85 -8.55
N GLY A 325 33.74 -7.73 -9.87
CA GLY A 325 32.73 -6.83 -10.43
C GLY A 325 31.32 -7.25 -10.03
N LEU A 326 30.41 -6.26 -9.89
CA LEU A 326 29.03 -6.54 -9.53
C LEU A 326 28.32 -7.37 -10.60
N THR A 327 27.52 -8.35 -10.18
CA THR A 327 26.62 -9.08 -11.09
C THR A 327 25.58 -8.11 -11.71
N PRO A 328 24.95 -8.44 -12.85
CA PRO A 328 23.92 -7.58 -13.44
C PRO A 328 22.78 -7.24 -12.47
N THR A 329 22.39 -8.16 -11.59
CA THR A 329 21.36 -7.94 -10.57
C THR A 329 21.82 -6.92 -9.54
N LEU A 330 23.00 -7.12 -8.95
CA LEU A 330 23.57 -6.20 -7.95
C LEU A 330 23.84 -4.81 -8.55
N ALA A 331 24.40 -4.75 -9.76
CA ALA A 331 24.62 -3.48 -10.47
C ALA A 331 23.32 -2.72 -10.73
N THR A 332 22.25 -3.43 -11.11
CA THR A 332 20.91 -2.83 -11.29
C THR A 332 20.37 -2.28 -9.97
N MET A 333 20.51 -3.03 -8.88
CA MET A 333 20.08 -2.58 -7.54
C MET A 333 20.90 -1.37 -7.07
N ALA A 334 22.23 -1.40 -7.23
CA ALA A 334 23.11 -0.27 -6.87
C ALA A 334 22.73 1.00 -7.64
N PHE A 335 22.54 0.89 -8.96
CA PHE A 335 22.14 2.02 -9.81
C PHE A 335 20.76 2.57 -9.43
N ILE A 336 19.72 1.73 -9.42
CA ILE A 336 18.33 2.15 -9.11
C ILE A 336 18.25 2.74 -7.71
N GLY A 337 18.91 2.11 -6.72
CA GLY A 337 18.91 2.58 -5.34
C GLY A 337 19.58 3.94 -5.19
N ALA A 338 20.82 4.09 -5.70
CA ALA A 338 21.58 5.34 -5.60
C ALA A 338 20.90 6.49 -6.38
N PHE A 339 20.41 6.20 -7.58
CA PHE A 339 19.64 7.17 -8.37
C PHE A 339 18.39 7.63 -7.63
N THR A 340 17.60 6.68 -7.10
CA THR A 340 16.37 6.98 -6.36
C THR A 340 16.67 7.80 -5.10
N ALA A 341 17.73 7.47 -4.37
CA ALA A 341 18.13 8.20 -3.17
C ALA A 341 18.37 9.68 -3.44
N LEU A 342 19.15 10.00 -4.48
CA LEU A 342 19.44 11.37 -4.87
C LEU A 342 18.23 12.07 -5.48
N PHE A 343 17.55 11.42 -6.42
CA PHE A 343 16.38 11.94 -7.12
C PHE A 343 15.27 12.37 -6.14
N ALA A 344 14.91 11.51 -5.20
CA ALA A 344 13.88 11.83 -4.20
C ALA A 344 14.32 12.94 -3.23
N ALA A 345 15.59 12.97 -2.84
CA ALA A 345 16.13 14.01 -1.97
C ALA A 345 16.04 15.40 -2.62
N THR A 346 16.29 15.52 -3.92
CA THR A 346 16.16 16.80 -4.66
C THR A 346 14.70 17.30 -4.68
N ILE A 347 13.71 16.43 -4.86
CA ILE A 347 12.29 16.81 -4.83
C ILE A 347 11.86 17.25 -3.42
N ALA A 348 12.35 16.57 -2.38
CA ALA A 348 12.04 16.90 -0.98
C ALA A 348 12.44 18.35 -0.62
N VAL A 349 13.51 18.87 -1.19
CA VAL A 349 14.00 20.23 -0.98
C VAL A 349 12.99 21.30 -1.41
N ALA A 350 12.24 21.07 -2.49
CA ALA A 350 11.30 22.05 -3.07
C ALA A 350 9.84 21.84 -2.64
N ASN A 351 9.55 20.86 -1.77
CA ASN A 351 8.19 20.55 -1.34
C ASN A 351 7.82 21.31 -0.05
N ASN A 352 6.60 21.84 0.02
CA ASN A 352 6.11 22.63 1.16
C ASN A 352 5.19 21.84 2.10
N ASP A 353 4.61 20.73 1.65
CA ASP A 353 3.75 19.88 2.46
C ASP A 353 4.59 19.01 3.41
N ILE A 354 4.35 19.14 4.73
CA ILE A 354 5.11 18.45 5.78
C ILE A 354 5.11 16.92 5.63
N LYS A 355 3.99 16.31 5.18
CA LYS A 355 3.88 14.87 4.94
C LYS A 355 4.58 14.45 3.65
N ARG A 356 4.46 15.25 2.58
CA ARG A 356 5.10 14.93 1.30
C ARG A 356 6.61 15.02 1.35
N VAL A 357 7.18 15.98 2.10
CA VAL A 357 8.64 16.00 2.38
C VAL A 357 9.09 14.68 3.00
N LEU A 358 8.36 14.19 4.02
CA LEU A 358 8.65 12.91 4.67
C LEU A 358 8.44 11.71 3.74
N ALA A 359 7.49 11.77 2.80
CA ALA A 359 7.30 10.74 1.79
C ALA A 359 8.50 10.64 0.83
N TYR A 360 8.97 11.77 0.28
CA TYR A 360 10.17 11.79 -0.55
C TYR A 360 11.43 11.40 0.23
N SER A 361 11.52 11.81 1.49
CA SER A 361 12.62 11.38 2.34
C SER A 361 12.58 9.86 2.62
N THR A 362 11.39 9.23 2.63
CA THR A 362 11.26 7.77 2.72
C THR A 362 11.77 7.10 1.44
N ILE A 363 11.34 7.57 0.26
CA ILE A 363 11.83 7.08 -1.04
C ILE A 363 13.36 7.14 -1.10
N SER A 364 13.93 8.26 -0.66
CA SER A 364 15.38 8.46 -0.60
C SER A 364 16.08 7.45 0.32
N GLN A 365 15.57 7.23 1.54
CA GLN A 365 16.21 6.30 2.49
C GLN A 365 16.07 4.84 2.05
N LEU A 366 14.96 4.45 1.44
CA LEU A 366 14.81 3.12 0.84
C LEU A 366 15.78 2.95 -0.34
N GLY A 367 16.02 4.01 -1.13
CA GLY A 367 17.06 4.03 -2.16
C GLY A 367 18.45 3.77 -1.58
N TYR A 368 18.76 4.35 -0.41
CA TYR A 368 20.00 4.04 0.33
C TYR A 368 20.15 2.55 0.62
N MET A 369 19.09 1.91 1.16
CA MET A 369 19.14 0.49 1.52
C MET A 369 19.26 -0.39 0.28
N VAL A 370 18.53 -0.06 -0.80
CA VAL A 370 18.64 -0.78 -2.08
C VAL A 370 20.04 -0.64 -2.69
N ALA A 371 20.64 0.57 -2.63
CA ALA A 371 22.00 0.79 -3.09
C ALA A 371 23.02 0.00 -2.26
N ALA A 372 22.85 -0.02 -0.93
CA ALA A 372 23.70 -0.81 -0.02
C ALA A 372 23.66 -2.31 -0.37
N LEU A 373 22.47 -2.88 -0.57
CA LEU A 373 22.33 -4.28 -1.00
C LEU A 373 22.97 -4.50 -2.38
N GLY A 374 22.82 -3.54 -3.30
CA GLY A 374 23.42 -3.62 -4.63
C GLY A 374 24.95 -3.62 -4.65
N ILE A 375 25.60 -3.15 -3.60
CA ILE A 375 27.07 -3.20 -3.43
C ILE A 375 27.53 -4.32 -2.49
N GLY A 376 26.63 -5.18 -2.01
CA GLY A 376 26.94 -6.28 -1.10
C GLY A 376 26.83 -5.96 0.39
N ALA A 377 26.51 -4.73 0.78
CA ALA A 377 26.43 -4.27 2.17
C ALA A 377 25.12 -4.76 2.87
N TYR A 378 25.01 -6.06 3.07
CA TYR A 378 23.81 -6.73 3.61
C TYR A 378 23.45 -6.25 5.02
N VAL A 379 24.43 -6.26 5.93
CA VAL A 379 24.20 -5.92 7.34
C VAL A 379 23.88 -4.45 7.49
N ALA A 380 24.62 -3.57 6.80
CA ALA A 380 24.36 -2.13 6.83
C ALA A 380 22.97 -1.76 6.30
N ALA A 381 22.49 -2.44 5.25
CA ALA A 381 21.12 -2.27 4.74
C ALA A 381 20.07 -2.71 5.77
N ALA A 382 20.24 -3.87 6.40
CA ALA A 382 19.35 -4.37 7.45
C ALA A 382 19.36 -3.47 8.69
N PHE A 383 20.53 -2.98 9.09
CA PHE A 383 20.68 -2.05 10.20
C PHE A 383 19.97 -0.72 9.94
N HIS A 384 20.14 -0.19 8.72
CA HIS A 384 19.46 1.05 8.36
C HIS A 384 17.94 0.85 8.27
N LEU A 385 17.43 -0.32 7.89
CA LEU A 385 16.00 -0.64 7.90
C LEU A 385 15.43 -0.56 9.33
N VAL A 386 16.13 -1.08 10.33
CA VAL A 386 15.69 -1.03 11.74
C VAL A 386 15.64 0.40 12.27
N THR A 387 16.75 1.14 12.12
CA THR A 387 16.83 2.52 12.61
C THR A 387 15.83 3.42 11.89
N HIS A 388 15.68 3.24 10.57
CA HIS A 388 14.71 3.94 9.73
C HIS A 388 13.27 3.76 10.23
N ALA A 389 12.86 2.55 10.58
CA ALA A 389 11.51 2.29 11.05
C ALA A 389 11.13 3.15 12.26
N PHE A 390 12.03 3.29 13.24
CA PHE A 390 11.78 4.08 14.44
C PHE A 390 11.71 5.59 14.15
N PHE A 391 12.72 6.16 13.50
CA PHE A 391 12.70 7.59 13.26
C PHE A 391 11.67 8.02 12.22
N LYS A 392 11.31 7.17 11.26
CA LYS A 392 10.22 7.48 10.32
C LYS A 392 8.85 7.43 10.95
N ALA A 393 8.57 6.41 11.78
CA ALA A 393 7.34 6.39 12.55
C ALA A 393 7.20 7.65 13.41
N LEU A 394 8.29 8.02 14.10
CA LEU A 394 8.35 9.24 14.92
C LEU A 394 8.03 10.50 14.11
N LEU A 395 8.68 10.69 12.97
CA LEU A 395 8.52 11.89 12.14
C LEU A 395 7.11 11.98 11.53
N PHE A 396 6.56 10.87 11.03
CA PHE A 396 5.20 10.86 10.49
C PHE A 396 4.15 11.09 11.58
N LEU A 397 4.26 10.43 12.73
CA LEU A 397 3.35 10.68 13.84
C LEU A 397 3.53 12.10 14.40
N GLY A 398 4.77 12.61 14.46
CA GLY A 398 5.06 13.99 14.82
C GLY A 398 4.44 15.00 13.84
N SER A 399 4.51 14.75 12.53
CA SER A 399 3.82 15.59 11.53
C SER A 399 2.29 15.54 11.69
N GLY A 400 1.74 14.36 12.04
CA GLY A 400 0.32 14.24 12.37
C GLY A 400 -0.10 15.03 13.60
N SER A 401 0.76 15.07 14.63
CA SER A 401 0.52 15.92 15.82
C SER A 401 0.54 17.40 15.45
N VAL A 402 1.51 17.84 14.60
CA VAL A 402 1.56 19.23 14.11
C VAL A 402 0.30 19.58 13.33
N ILE A 403 -0.09 18.76 12.36
CA ILE A 403 -1.30 18.98 11.56
C ILE A 403 -2.54 19.06 12.47
N HIS A 404 -2.66 18.16 13.44
CA HIS A 404 -3.79 18.15 14.37
C HIS A 404 -3.84 19.40 15.25
N GLY A 405 -2.69 19.87 15.71
CA GLY A 405 -2.58 21.15 16.45
C GLY A 405 -2.95 22.36 15.58
N MET A 406 -2.52 22.39 14.31
CA MET A 406 -2.87 23.40 13.32
C MET A 406 -4.36 23.36 12.96
N GLU A 407 -4.96 22.17 12.77
CA GLU A 407 -6.40 21.98 12.55
C GLU A 407 -7.22 22.54 13.72
N HIS A 408 -6.76 22.34 14.96
CA HIS A 408 -7.40 22.96 16.11
C HIS A 408 -7.39 24.50 16.02
N GLY A 409 -6.26 25.09 15.62
CA GLY A 409 -6.13 26.53 15.42
C GLY A 409 -7.03 27.04 14.28
N VAL A 410 -7.05 26.34 13.12
CA VAL A 410 -7.91 26.65 11.96
C VAL A 410 -9.39 26.66 12.36
N LEU A 411 -9.85 25.61 13.04
CA LEU A 411 -11.25 25.49 13.45
C LEU A 411 -11.62 26.54 14.52
N HIS A 412 -10.72 26.80 15.48
CA HIS A 412 -10.96 27.75 16.56
C HIS A 412 -11.07 29.20 16.05
N THR A 413 -10.26 29.58 15.06
CA THR A 413 -10.17 30.96 14.54
C THR A 413 -10.99 31.19 13.30
N GLY A 414 -11.46 30.13 12.61
CA GLY A 414 -12.10 30.23 11.30
C GLY A 414 -11.11 30.60 10.17
N ASP A 415 -9.80 30.44 10.40
CA ASP A 415 -8.76 30.62 9.39
C ASP A 415 -8.92 29.58 8.27
N HIS A 416 -8.52 29.92 7.05
CA HIS A 416 -8.58 29.04 5.87
C HIS A 416 -7.20 28.53 5.43
N SER A 417 -6.16 28.73 6.26
CA SER A 417 -4.81 28.25 5.95
C SER A 417 -4.75 26.73 5.92
N ASP A 418 -4.01 26.18 4.96
CA ASP A 418 -3.76 24.74 4.87
C ASP A 418 -2.90 24.28 6.07
N PRO A 419 -3.39 23.37 6.94
CA PRO A 419 -2.64 22.89 8.09
C PRO A 419 -1.46 21.96 7.74
N GLN A 420 -1.29 21.58 6.47
CA GLN A 420 -0.18 20.75 5.97
C GLN A 420 0.94 21.58 5.36
N ASP A 421 0.69 22.83 4.95
CA ASP A 421 1.71 23.69 4.37
C ASP A 421 2.59 24.31 5.46
N MET A 422 3.90 23.99 5.44
CA MET A 422 4.88 24.50 6.41
C MET A 422 5.03 26.03 6.39
N PHE A 423 4.70 26.71 5.29
CA PHE A 423 4.74 28.18 5.21
C PHE A 423 3.63 28.84 6.02
N ASN A 424 2.55 28.12 6.35
CA ASN A 424 1.47 28.59 7.23
C ASN A 424 1.77 28.38 8.71
N MET A 425 2.85 27.67 9.06
CA MET A 425 3.23 27.33 10.42
C MET A 425 4.21 28.38 11.03
N GLY A 426 5.06 27.98 11.92
CA GLY A 426 6.07 28.77 12.61
C GLY A 426 5.75 28.95 14.09
N GLY A 427 6.78 29.09 14.92
CA GLY A 427 6.63 29.32 16.35
C GLY A 427 5.97 28.19 17.15
N LEU A 428 5.73 27.01 16.53
CA LEU A 428 5.02 25.90 17.19
C LEU A 428 5.83 25.27 18.35
N ARG A 429 7.11 25.57 18.46
CA ARG A 429 7.96 25.12 19.59
C ARG A 429 7.36 25.42 20.96
N GLU A 430 6.78 26.61 21.14
CA GLU A 430 6.20 27.03 22.42
C GLU A 430 4.80 26.44 22.65
N LYS A 431 4.07 26.22 21.58
CA LYS A 431 2.70 25.69 21.61
C LYS A 431 2.66 24.17 21.77
N MET A 432 3.63 23.47 21.18
CA MET A 432 3.70 22.01 21.11
C MET A 432 5.09 21.50 21.51
N PRO A 433 5.52 21.70 22.78
CA PRO A 433 6.90 21.43 23.19
C PRO A 433 7.28 19.95 23.15
N LEU A 434 6.38 19.01 23.47
CA LEU A 434 6.66 17.57 23.39
C LEU A 434 6.78 17.12 21.93
N THR A 435 5.86 17.56 21.09
CA THR A 435 5.92 17.30 19.65
C THR A 435 7.19 17.88 19.04
N PHE A 436 7.59 19.11 19.43
CA PHE A 436 8.83 19.75 18.96
C PHE A 436 10.07 18.91 19.27
N TRP A 437 10.31 18.58 20.54
CA TRP A 437 11.54 17.89 20.93
C TRP A 437 11.61 16.48 20.33
N THR A 438 10.50 15.76 20.30
CA THR A 438 10.45 14.42 19.67
C THR A 438 10.67 14.51 18.17
N PHE A 439 10.12 15.52 17.48
CA PHE A 439 10.34 15.75 16.05
C PHE A 439 11.79 16.11 15.74
N VAL A 440 12.44 16.95 16.58
CA VAL A 440 13.88 17.28 16.44
C VAL A 440 14.74 16.03 16.58
N ILE A 441 14.46 15.18 17.59
CA ILE A 441 15.18 13.90 17.75
C ILE A 441 15.03 13.01 16.50
N GLY A 442 13.81 12.86 15.99
CA GLY A 442 13.56 12.11 14.76
C GLY A 442 14.25 12.72 13.54
N GLY A 443 14.23 14.04 13.41
CA GLY A 443 14.90 14.78 12.34
C GLY A 443 16.43 14.64 12.38
N PHE A 444 17.00 14.69 13.57
CA PHE A 444 18.44 14.46 13.76
C PHE A 444 18.81 13.01 13.46
N ALA A 445 17.97 12.05 13.82
CA ALA A 445 18.18 10.66 13.44
C ALA A 445 18.09 10.48 11.91
N LEU A 446 17.10 11.08 11.25
CA LEU A 446 17.01 11.06 9.78
C LEU A 446 18.22 11.72 9.11
N SER A 447 18.73 12.82 9.64
CA SER A 447 19.89 13.55 9.09
C SER A 447 21.22 12.84 9.35
N GLY A 448 21.27 11.87 10.26
CA GLY A 448 22.51 11.24 10.70
C GLY A 448 23.35 12.18 11.59
N PHE A 449 22.71 12.84 12.59
CA PHE A 449 23.44 13.71 13.53
C PHE A 449 24.48 12.89 14.31
N PRO A 450 25.77 13.34 14.30
CA PRO A 450 26.88 12.52 14.75
C PRO A 450 26.75 11.98 16.18
N LEU A 451 27.19 10.75 16.38
CA LEU A 451 27.35 10.01 17.64
C LEU A 451 26.07 9.75 18.43
N PHE A 452 25.14 10.69 18.41
CA PHE A 452 23.95 10.67 19.26
C PHE A 452 22.78 9.90 18.64
N SER A 453 22.60 10.02 17.33
CA SER A 453 21.40 9.51 16.67
C SER A 453 21.59 8.09 16.07
N ALA A 454 20.53 7.29 16.09
CA ALA A 454 20.57 5.94 15.50
C ALA A 454 20.87 5.96 14.00
N GLY A 455 20.37 6.95 13.28
CA GLY A 455 20.61 7.08 11.84
C GLY A 455 22.04 7.47 11.46
N PHE A 456 22.84 8.01 12.38
CA PHE A 456 24.25 8.23 12.14
C PHE A 456 24.99 6.91 11.91
N TRP A 457 24.88 5.99 12.85
CA TRP A 457 25.57 4.71 12.82
C TRP A 457 25.23 3.88 11.59
N SER A 458 23.95 3.77 11.26
CA SER A 458 23.53 2.97 10.13
C SER A 458 23.82 3.59 8.76
N LYS A 459 23.85 4.94 8.63
CA LYS A 459 24.23 5.60 7.38
C LYS A 459 25.72 5.63 7.16
N ASP A 460 26.48 5.87 8.25
CA ASP A 460 27.93 5.85 8.19
C ASP A 460 28.44 4.47 7.75
N GLU A 461 27.84 3.40 8.24
CA GLU A 461 28.16 2.03 7.83
C GLU A 461 27.92 1.81 6.32
N ILE A 462 26.78 2.26 5.76
CA ILE A 462 26.53 2.19 4.31
C ILE A 462 27.57 2.98 3.51
N LEU A 463 27.95 4.17 3.98
CA LEU A 463 28.97 4.97 3.31
C LEU A 463 30.37 4.36 3.45
N ALA A 464 30.67 3.76 4.59
CA ALA A 464 31.93 3.05 4.82
C ALA A 464 32.05 1.84 3.89
N ASP A 465 31.00 1.03 3.77
CA ASP A 465 30.96 -0.10 2.86
C ASP A 465 31.08 0.33 1.40
N ALA A 466 30.36 1.38 0.98
CA ALA A 466 30.46 1.90 -0.40
C ALA A 466 31.88 2.40 -0.74
N PHE A 467 32.57 3.01 0.23
CA PHE A 467 33.94 3.43 0.06
C PHE A 467 34.93 2.26 0.10
N GLY A 468 34.77 1.34 1.08
CA GLY A 468 35.66 0.21 1.29
C GLY A 468 35.60 -0.82 0.15
N THR A 469 34.44 -1.05 -0.44
CA THR A 469 34.26 -1.92 -1.62
C THR A 469 34.68 -1.24 -2.96
N GLY A 470 35.18 -0.01 -2.93
CA GLY A 470 35.63 0.72 -4.12
C GLY A 470 34.49 1.26 -5.00
N GLN A 471 33.23 1.23 -4.51
CA GLN A 471 32.05 1.75 -5.23
C GLN A 471 31.94 3.27 -5.09
N PHE A 472 32.97 4.01 -5.50
CA PHE A 472 33.07 5.46 -5.28
C PHE A 472 31.92 6.28 -5.89
N VAL A 473 31.31 5.84 -7.00
CA VAL A 473 30.17 6.54 -7.60
C VAL A 473 28.98 6.46 -6.66
N VAL A 474 28.69 5.27 -6.12
CA VAL A 474 27.62 5.07 -5.15
C VAL A 474 27.88 5.90 -3.88
N PHE A 475 29.11 5.86 -3.35
CA PHE A 475 29.54 6.67 -2.20
C PHE A 475 29.26 8.17 -2.39
N ILE A 476 29.69 8.76 -3.52
CA ILE A 476 29.49 10.19 -3.79
C ILE A 476 28.00 10.53 -3.93
N VAL A 477 27.24 9.73 -4.67
CA VAL A 477 25.80 9.97 -4.88
C VAL A 477 25.04 9.90 -3.54
N LEU A 478 25.35 8.91 -2.71
CA LEU A 478 24.74 8.77 -1.40
C LEU A 478 25.19 9.90 -0.43
N ALA A 479 26.44 10.35 -0.47
CA ALA A 479 26.90 11.48 0.34
C ALA A 479 26.17 12.78 -0.02
N ILE A 480 25.95 13.06 -1.33
CA ILE A 480 25.16 14.22 -1.78
C ILE A 480 23.69 14.08 -1.32
N ALA A 481 23.11 12.89 -1.42
CA ALA A 481 21.74 12.64 -0.94
C ALA A 481 21.64 12.81 0.58
N ALA A 482 22.70 12.48 1.36
CA ALA A 482 22.77 12.72 2.81
C ALA A 482 22.78 14.23 3.13
N LEU A 483 23.58 15.02 2.40
CA LEU A 483 23.61 16.49 2.54
C LEU A 483 22.23 17.10 2.32
N LEU A 484 21.55 16.71 1.22
CA LEU A 484 20.20 17.18 0.92
C LEU A 484 19.18 16.71 1.98
N THR A 485 19.36 15.49 2.51
CA THR A 485 18.52 14.95 3.60
C THR A 485 18.62 15.83 4.84
N ALA A 486 19.82 16.17 5.27
CA ALA A 486 20.02 17.06 6.42
C ALA A 486 19.46 18.47 6.16
N PHE A 487 19.66 18.98 4.95
CA PHE A 487 19.16 20.30 4.53
C PHE A 487 17.62 20.38 4.61
N TYR A 488 16.88 19.49 3.92
CA TYR A 488 15.41 19.57 3.92
C TYR A 488 14.81 19.21 5.30
N THR A 489 15.48 18.39 6.09
CA THR A 489 15.04 18.08 7.46
C THR A 489 15.11 19.32 8.34
N MET A 490 16.23 20.08 8.29
CA MET A 490 16.34 21.31 9.06
C MET A 490 15.42 22.40 8.51
N ARG A 491 15.23 22.49 7.19
CA ARG A 491 14.20 23.33 6.57
C ARG A 491 12.84 23.05 7.18
N GLN A 492 12.44 21.77 7.27
CA GLN A 492 11.17 21.35 7.85
C GLN A 492 11.05 21.75 9.33
N ILE A 493 12.08 21.52 10.14
CA ILE A 493 12.12 21.92 11.56
C ILE A 493 12.02 23.44 11.69
N THR A 494 12.77 24.19 10.90
CA THR A 494 12.82 25.66 10.96
C THR A 494 11.48 26.27 10.57
N LEU A 495 10.89 25.84 9.46
CA LEU A 495 9.61 26.36 8.99
C LEU A 495 8.44 26.01 9.91
N THR A 496 8.46 24.85 10.55
CA THR A 496 7.35 24.39 11.38
C THR A 496 7.42 24.94 12.81
N PHE A 497 8.58 24.88 13.44
CA PHE A 497 8.68 25.09 14.88
C PHE A 497 9.39 26.38 15.31
N LEU A 498 10.30 26.89 14.47
CA LEU A 498 11.11 28.05 14.84
C LEU A 498 10.50 29.35 14.29
N GLY A 499 11.09 30.49 14.72
CA GLY A 499 10.56 31.82 14.35
C GLY A 499 9.24 32.17 15.04
N GLU A 500 8.50 33.12 14.45
CA GLU A 500 7.21 33.54 14.95
C GLU A 500 6.06 32.81 14.21
N PRO A 501 4.89 32.62 14.87
CA PRO A 501 3.70 32.07 14.20
C PRO A 501 3.29 32.94 12.99
N ARG A 502 3.17 32.33 11.80
CA ARG A 502 2.88 33.08 10.58
C ARG A 502 1.39 33.24 10.28
N THR A 503 0.53 32.41 10.88
CA THR A 503 -0.94 32.45 10.69
C THR A 503 -1.65 32.52 12.03
N GLN A 504 -2.94 32.90 12.02
CA GLN A 504 -3.80 32.85 13.19
C GLN A 504 -3.96 31.42 13.71
N ALA A 505 -4.03 30.45 12.79
CA ALA A 505 -4.08 29.04 13.13
C ALA A 505 -2.83 28.59 13.92
N ALA A 506 -1.63 29.02 13.49
CA ALA A 506 -0.39 28.71 14.22
C ALA A 506 -0.33 29.33 15.62
N GLN A 507 -0.89 30.53 15.79
CA GLN A 507 -0.95 31.19 17.11
C GLN A 507 -1.83 30.45 18.11
N HIS A 508 -2.89 29.76 17.65
CA HIS A 508 -3.86 29.03 18.46
C HIS A 508 -3.66 27.51 18.42
N ALA A 509 -2.57 27.03 17.81
CA ALA A 509 -2.22 25.62 17.82
C ALA A 509 -1.99 25.11 19.26
N GLN A 510 -2.36 23.86 19.53
CA GLN A 510 -2.27 23.24 20.85
C GLN A 510 -1.57 21.89 20.79
N GLU A 511 -0.90 21.52 21.91
CA GLU A 511 -0.31 20.20 22.05
C GLU A 511 -1.38 19.10 22.04
N THR A 512 -1.03 17.96 21.48
CA THR A 512 -1.95 16.83 21.32
C THR A 512 -2.08 16.00 22.60
N LYS A 513 -3.09 15.14 22.66
CA LYS A 513 -3.40 14.29 23.82
C LYS A 513 -2.28 13.29 24.13
N TRP A 514 -2.23 12.81 25.37
CA TRP A 514 -1.23 11.85 25.83
C TRP A 514 -1.18 10.55 24.99
N THR A 515 -2.32 10.12 24.44
CA THR A 515 -2.39 8.97 23.52
C THR A 515 -1.61 9.18 22.24
N MET A 516 -1.33 10.45 21.87
CA MET A 516 -0.51 10.81 20.71
C MET A 516 0.93 11.12 21.14
N THR A 517 1.15 11.83 22.24
CA THR A 517 2.50 12.23 22.66
C THR A 517 3.31 11.09 23.28
N LEU A 518 2.69 10.13 23.98
CA LEU A 518 3.39 8.96 24.53
C LEU A 518 4.06 8.11 23.45
N PRO A 519 3.39 7.75 22.33
CA PRO A 519 4.05 7.08 21.21
C PRO A 519 5.26 7.85 20.66
N LEU A 520 5.19 9.18 20.57
CA LEU A 520 6.32 10.00 20.12
C LEU A 520 7.53 9.86 21.04
N ILE A 521 7.30 9.89 22.37
CA ILE A 521 8.38 9.74 23.37
C ILE A 521 9.04 8.36 23.26
N VAL A 522 8.25 7.29 23.15
CA VAL A 522 8.76 5.91 23.02
C VAL A 522 9.58 5.75 21.74
N LEU A 523 9.07 6.26 20.60
CA LEU A 523 9.78 6.18 19.33
C LEU A 523 11.04 7.08 19.32
N ALA A 524 11.04 8.22 20.01
CA ALA A 524 12.21 9.07 20.18
C ALA A 524 13.32 8.36 20.97
N PHE A 525 12.96 7.59 22.01
CA PHE A 525 13.92 6.76 22.73
C PHE A 525 14.65 5.78 21.78
N PHE A 526 13.91 5.06 20.92
CA PHE A 526 14.51 4.15 19.95
C PHE A 526 15.27 4.88 18.83
N ALA A 527 14.82 6.06 18.40
CA ALA A 527 15.53 6.87 17.41
C ALA A 527 16.93 7.31 17.87
N VAL A 528 17.18 7.30 19.18
CA VAL A 528 18.50 7.52 19.79
C VAL A 528 19.24 6.19 19.98
N THR A 529 18.62 5.24 20.65
CA THR A 529 19.32 4.08 21.24
C THR A 529 19.49 2.90 20.27
N ALA A 530 18.61 2.73 19.26
CA ALA A 530 18.67 1.59 18.35
C ALA A 530 19.99 1.53 17.56
N GLY A 531 20.62 2.67 17.29
CA GLY A 531 21.91 2.74 16.59
C GLY A 531 23.10 2.25 17.43
N TRP A 532 22.99 2.24 18.74
CA TRP A 532 24.10 1.83 19.60
C TRP A 532 24.37 0.33 19.55
N THR A 533 23.42 -0.47 19.05
CA THR A 533 23.58 -1.93 18.88
C THR A 533 24.52 -2.35 17.75
N GLY A 534 24.84 -1.42 16.84
CA GLY A 534 25.71 -1.67 15.68
C GLY A 534 26.93 -0.73 15.64
N ILE A 535 27.43 -0.26 16.78
CA ILE A 535 28.66 0.54 16.84
C ILE A 535 29.82 -0.39 16.45
N PRO A 536 30.63 -0.05 15.41
CA PRO A 536 31.77 -0.88 15.01
C PRO A 536 32.80 -1.00 16.13
N GLU A 537 33.36 -2.20 16.34
CA GLU A 537 34.36 -2.46 17.39
C GLU A 537 35.60 -1.59 17.31
N HIS A 538 36.02 -1.24 16.08
CA HIS A 538 37.20 -0.42 15.80
C HIS A 538 36.90 1.09 15.77
N PHE A 539 35.68 1.52 16.18
CA PHE A 539 35.38 2.93 16.19
C PHE A 539 36.15 3.68 17.30
N PRO A 540 36.83 4.80 16.99
CA PRO A 540 37.67 5.52 17.93
C PRO A 540 36.90 5.92 19.21
N LEU A 541 37.52 5.76 20.37
CA LEU A 541 37.06 6.12 21.72
C LEU A 541 35.91 5.28 22.29
N ILE A 542 34.94 4.82 21.49
CA ILE A 542 33.75 4.12 21.99
C ILE A 542 33.58 2.71 21.42
N GLY A 543 34.37 2.33 20.41
CA GLY A 543 34.42 0.95 19.91
C GLY A 543 34.88 0.00 21.02
N GLY A 544 34.27 -1.15 21.11
CA GLY A 544 34.54 -2.15 22.16
C GLY A 544 33.89 -1.83 23.52
N LEU A 545 33.31 -0.65 23.76
CA LEU A 545 32.49 -0.37 24.95
C LEU A 545 31.10 -0.99 24.86
N VAL A 546 30.55 -1.04 23.65
CA VAL A 546 29.30 -1.71 23.34
C VAL A 546 29.61 -2.80 22.32
N PRO A 547 29.24 -4.08 22.57
CA PRO A 547 29.44 -5.14 21.58
C PRO A 547 28.71 -4.79 20.28
N SER A 548 29.34 -5.05 19.13
CA SER A 548 28.71 -4.90 17.80
C SER A 548 27.71 -6.04 17.54
N TRP A 549 26.78 -6.16 18.47
CA TRP A 549 25.83 -7.24 18.56
C TRP A 549 24.99 -7.39 17.28
N PHE A 550 24.56 -6.26 16.69
CA PHE A 550 23.68 -6.30 15.53
C PHE A 550 24.35 -6.96 14.32
N ASN A 551 25.60 -6.61 14.06
CA ASN A 551 26.35 -7.09 12.90
C ASN A 551 26.61 -8.58 12.99
N GLU A 552 27.01 -9.09 14.16
CA GLU A 552 27.20 -10.52 14.40
C GLU A 552 25.89 -11.30 14.31
N PHE A 553 24.84 -10.79 14.97
CA PHE A 553 23.56 -11.50 15.05
C PHE A 553 22.86 -11.56 13.68
N VAL A 554 22.74 -10.43 12.95
CA VAL A 554 22.09 -10.41 11.64
C VAL A 554 22.97 -11.04 10.56
N GLY A 555 24.30 -10.85 10.63
CA GLY A 555 25.25 -11.49 9.72
C GLY A 555 25.17 -13.00 9.74
N SER A 556 24.89 -13.60 10.90
CA SER A 556 24.73 -15.07 11.02
C SER A 556 23.52 -15.65 10.27
N THR A 557 22.67 -14.82 9.67
CA THR A 557 21.59 -15.29 8.77
C THR A 557 22.12 -15.79 7.43
N LEU A 558 23.30 -15.29 6.99
CA LEU A 558 23.94 -15.69 5.75
C LEU A 558 24.80 -16.95 5.98
N LEU A 559 24.96 -17.76 4.93
CA LEU A 559 25.85 -18.93 4.93
C LEU A 559 27.30 -18.52 5.21
N GLU A 560 27.73 -17.44 4.58
CA GLU A 560 29.02 -16.79 4.82
C GLU A 560 28.76 -15.36 5.32
N PRO A 561 29.01 -15.09 6.62
CA PRO A 561 28.88 -13.73 7.14
C PRO A 561 29.81 -12.76 6.38
N PRO A 562 29.31 -11.59 5.98
CA PRO A 562 30.12 -10.63 5.27
C PRO A 562 31.28 -10.15 6.16
N HIS A 563 32.45 -9.98 5.56
CA HIS A 563 33.61 -9.44 6.25
C HIS A 563 33.35 -7.95 6.56
N GLY A 564 33.60 -7.54 7.80
CA GLY A 564 33.50 -6.13 8.18
C GLY A 564 34.54 -5.29 7.44
N VAL A 565 34.13 -4.15 6.92
CA VAL A 565 35.04 -3.20 6.26
C VAL A 565 35.95 -2.56 7.34
N GLU A 566 37.25 -2.44 7.03
CA GLU A 566 38.19 -1.77 7.92
C GLU A 566 37.78 -0.30 8.16
N PHE A 567 37.98 0.17 9.39
CA PHE A 567 37.68 1.55 9.76
C PHE A 567 38.47 2.55 8.88
N ASN A 568 37.74 3.53 8.33
CA ASN A 568 38.33 4.59 7.51
C ASN A 568 37.77 5.96 7.92
N PHE A 569 38.71 6.95 8.08
CA PHE A 569 38.35 8.32 8.44
C PHE A 569 37.60 9.08 7.34
N ILE A 570 37.75 8.72 6.07
CA ILE A 570 37.13 9.45 4.95
C ILE A 570 35.62 9.36 4.95
N PRO A 571 34.99 8.17 5.01
CA PRO A 571 33.55 8.04 5.15
C PRO A 571 33.01 8.73 6.41
N LEU A 572 33.65 8.52 7.57
CA LEU A 572 33.26 9.13 8.83
C LEU A 572 33.25 10.67 8.76
N LEU A 573 34.35 11.28 8.26
CA LEU A 573 34.42 12.72 8.12
C LEU A 573 33.38 13.24 7.12
N THR A 574 33.16 12.51 6.02
CA THR A 574 32.14 12.84 5.03
C THR A 574 30.76 12.82 5.68
N SER A 575 30.41 11.77 6.44
CA SER A 575 29.14 11.67 7.16
C SER A 575 28.91 12.86 8.10
N ILE A 576 29.94 13.24 8.88
CA ILE A 576 29.88 14.38 9.80
C ILE A 576 29.67 15.69 9.04
N VAL A 577 30.47 15.94 8.01
CA VAL A 577 30.44 17.20 7.22
C VAL A 577 29.09 17.35 6.49
N VAL A 578 28.59 16.30 5.83
CA VAL A 578 27.32 16.39 5.10
C VAL A 578 26.13 16.53 6.04
N SER A 579 26.14 15.85 7.19
CA SER A 579 25.06 15.95 8.17
C SER A 579 25.03 17.34 8.82
N LEU A 580 26.11 17.78 9.46
CA LEU A 580 26.16 19.06 10.15
C LEU A 580 26.07 20.25 9.17
N GLY A 581 26.74 20.14 8.01
CA GLY A 581 26.69 21.14 6.95
C GLY A 581 25.28 21.31 6.37
N GLY A 582 24.60 20.21 6.11
CA GLY A 582 23.21 20.23 5.62
C GLY A 582 22.23 20.81 6.63
N LEU A 583 22.34 20.41 7.90
CA LEU A 583 21.53 20.98 8.99
C LEU A 583 21.78 22.50 9.14
N TRP A 584 23.04 22.93 9.15
CA TRP A 584 23.39 24.34 9.24
C TRP A 584 22.84 25.14 8.05
N LEU A 585 23.02 24.65 6.82
CA LEU A 585 22.51 25.31 5.60
C LEU A 585 20.99 25.43 5.64
N GLY A 586 20.27 24.35 6.02
CA GLY A 586 18.82 24.37 6.12
C GLY A 586 18.32 25.40 7.13
N TRP A 587 18.98 25.51 8.29
CA TRP A 587 18.65 26.53 9.26
C TRP A 587 18.99 27.94 8.76
N TYR A 588 20.19 28.14 8.21
CA TYR A 588 20.66 29.46 7.75
C TYR A 588 19.77 30.05 6.66
N VAL A 589 19.34 29.25 5.69
CA VAL A 589 18.51 29.71 4.56
C VAL A 589 17.08 30.08 5.03
N TYR A 590 16.53 29.36 6.03
CA TYR A 590 15.11 29.46 6.37
C TYR A 590 14.81 30.18 7.73
N LYS A 591 15.82 30.59 8.49
CA LYS A 591 15.66 31.16 9.84
C LYS A 591 14.87 32.48 9.91
N ASP A 592 14.91 33.30 8.86
CA ASP A 592 14.36 34.66 8.83
C ASP A 592 13.12 34.82 7.94
N ILE A 593 12.48 33.71 7.54
CA ILE A 593 11.29 33.73 6.66
C ILE A 593 10.08 34.32 7.36
N ARG A 594 9.39 35.23 6.66
CA ARG A 594 8.14 35.87 7.06
C ARG A 594 6.92 35.30 6.30
N PHE A 595 5.73 35.62 6.81
CA PHE A 595 4.48 35.27 6.15
C PHE A 595 4.37 35.89 4.74
N GLU A 596 3.84 35.14 3.78
CA GLU A 596 3.71 35.49 2.35
C GLU A 596 5.02 35.65 1.57
N GLU A 597 6.17 35.40 2.18
CA GLU A 597 7.44 35.36 1.43
C GLU A 597 7.52 34.10 0.57
N ARG A 598 8.14 34.25 -0.62
CA ARG A 598 8.45 33.14 -1.50
C ARG A 598 9.55 32.24 -0.91
N ASP A 599 9.60 31.00 -1.36
CA ASP A 599 10.71 30.12 -0.95
C ASP A 599 12.05 30.74 -1.37
N PRO A 600 13.01 30.92 -0.44
CA PRO A 600 14.33 31.49 -0.73
C PRO A 600 15.10 30.79 -1.83
N LEU A 601 14.78 29.53 -2.13
CA LEU A 601 15.42 28.77 -3.20
C LEU A 601 14.81 29.06 -4.57
N GLU A 602 13.64 29.69 -4.66
CA GLU A 602 12.96 29.94 -5.93
C GLU A 602 13.77 30.85 -6.85
N GLU A 603 14.31 31.95 -6.32
CA GLU A 603 15.09 32.92 -7.09
C GLU A 603 16.45 32.35 -7.55
N PRO A 604 17.30 31.79 -6.66
CA PRO A 604 18.62 31.29 -7.07
C PRO A 604 18.58 30.06 -7.98
N LEU A 605 17.58 29.19 -7.83
CA LEU A 605 17.43 27.98 -8.64
C LEU A 605 16.59 28.21 -9.91
N GLY A 606 15.74 29.24 -9.98
CA GLY A 606 14.94 29.59 -11.14
C GLY A 606 14.15 28.41 -11.74
N GLN A 607 14.43 28.08 -13.00
CA GLN A 607 13.76 26.98 -13.69
C GLN A 607 14.00 25.61 -13.04
N VAL A 608 15.16 25.39 -12.42
CA VAL A 608 15.47 24.14 -11.72
C VAL A 608 14.50 23.95 -10.55
N TYR A 609 14.21 25.01 -9.77
CA TYR A 609 13.23 24.94 -8.70
C TYR A 609 11.85 24.52 -9.22
N THR A 610 11.40 25.09 -10.34
CA THR A 610 10.13 24.71 -10.98
C THR A 610 10.08 23.22 -11.37
N ILE A 611 11.17 22.69 -11.94
CA ILE A 611 11.29 21.27 -12.29
C ILE A 611 11.20 20.39 -11.04
N LEU A 612 11.91 20.75 -9.95
CA LEU A 612 11.88 20.02 -8.69
C LEU A 612 10.49 20.04 -8.05
N LYS A 613 9.86 21.22 -7.99
CA LYS A 613 8.49 21.39 -7.47
C LYS A 613 7.47 20.62 -8.28
N SER A 614 7.64 20.53 -9.61
CA SER A 614 6.83 19.72 -10.51
C SER A 614 7.27 18.25 -10.58
N LYS A 615 8.11 17.77 -9.64
CA LYS A 615 8.50 16.35 -9.53
C LYS A 615 9.09 15.79 -10.83
N TYR A 616 9.84 16.60 -11.56
CA TYR A 616 10.42 16.29 -12.88
C TYR A 616 9.36 15.90 -13.94
N TYR A 617 8.11 16.29 -13.76
CA TYR A 617 6.97 16.00 -14.65
C TYR A 617 6.72 14.50 -14.88
N PHE A 618 7.08 13.63 -13.92
CA PHE A 618 6.84 12.20 -14.05
C PHE A 618 5.35 11.84 -14.03
N ASP A 619 4.54 12.58 -13.29
CA ASP A 619 3.09 12.36 -13.25
C ASP A 619 2.47 12.63 -14.62
N GLU A 620 2.86 13.73 -15.29
CA GLU A 620 2.40 14.11 -16.62
C GLU A 620 2.90 13.14 -17.69
N LEU A 621 4.18 12.70 -17.58
CA LEU A 621 4.74 11.70 -18.48
C LEU A 621 3.97 10.38 -18.41
N TYR A 622 3.62 9.93 -17.21
CA TYR A 622 2.88 8.67 -17.02
C TYR A 622 1.41 8.81 -17.42
N ASP A 623 0.79 9.97 -17.22
CA ASP A 623 -0.53 10.25 -17.77
C ASP A 623 -0.53 10.09 -19.30
N TYR A 624 0.46 10.69 -19.97
CA TYR A 624 0.58 10.63 -21.43
C TYR A 624 0.91 9.22 -21.96
N LEU A 625 1.87 8.51 -21.32
CA LEU A 625 2.36 7.23 -21.83
C LEU A 625 1.46 6.03 -21.46
N PHE A 626 0.81 6.06 -20.30
CA PHE A 626 0.10 4.90 -19.77
C PHE A 626 -1.38 5.16 -19.51
N VAL A 627 -1.73 6.26 -18.84
CA VAL A 627 -3.11 6.49 -18.38
C VAL A 627 -4.04 6.79 -19.55
N ARG A 628 -3.71 7.76 -20.39
CA ARG A 628 -4.52 8.14 -21.57
C ARG A 628 -4.67 7.00 -22.58
N PRO A 629 -3.58 6.25 -22.96
CA PRO A 629 -3.73 5.08 -23.81
C PRO A 629 -4.60 3.99 -23.19
N ALA A 630 -4.47 3.72 -21.89
CA ALA A 630 -5.31 2.75 -21.20
C ALA A 630 -6.80 3.14 -21.24
N TYR A 631 -7.12 4.41 -20.98
CA TYR A 631 -8.48 4.93 -21.12
C TYR A 631 -8.99 4.85 -22.55
N TRP A 632 -8.16 5.17 -23.55
CA TRP A 632 -8.54 5.04 -24.95
C TRP A 632 -8.83 3.58 -25.33
N ILE A 633 -7.98 2.64 -24.90
CA ILE A 633 -8.22 1.20 -25.12
C ILE A 633 -9.52 0.77 -24.44
N SER A 634 -9.73 1.16 -23.18
CA SER A 634 -10.92 0.76 -22.42
C SER A 634 -12.20 1.36 -23.01
N GLU A 635 -12.26 2.69 -23.19
CA GLU A 635 -13.48 3.37 -23.60
C GLU A 635 -13.76 3.29 -25.10
N THR A 636 -12.71 3.47 -25.92
CA THR A 636 -12.92 3.56 -27.38
C THR A 636 -12.86 2.19 -28.01
N PHE A 637 -11.75 1.46 -27.80
CA PHE A 637 -11.56 0.18 -28.44
C PHE A 637 -12.47 -0.90 -27.82
N THR A 638 -12.38 -1.12 -26.50
CA THR A 638 -13.13 -2.21 -25.85
C THR A 638 -14.61 -1.90 -25.75
N TYR A 639 -14.99 -0.76 -25.15
CA TYR A 639 -16.40 -0.47 -24.91
C TYR A 639 -17.15 -0.05 -26.19
N ARG A 640 -16.66 0.98 -26.95
CA ARG A 640 -17.42 1.48 -28.11
C ARG A 640 -17.34 0.56 -29.31
N TRP A 641 -16.13 0.03 -29.66
CA TRP A 641 -15.99 -0.77 -30.85
C TRP A 641 -16.30 -2.25 -30.63
N LEU A 642 -15.68 -2.87 -29.60
CA LEU A 642 -15.81 -4.30 -29.39
C LEU A 642 -17.15 -4.65 -28.74
N ASP A 643 -17.49 -4.05 -27.63
CA ASP A 643 -18.71 -4.36 -26.87
C ASP A 643 -19.95 -3.81 -27.58
N ARG A 644 -20.08 -2.49 -27.71
CA ARG A 644 -21.24 -1.85 -28.33
C ARG A 644 -21.33 -2.04 -29.86
N GLY A 645 -20.20 -1.92 -30.56
CA GLY A 645 -20.18 -2.00 -32.03
C GLY A 645 -20.28 -3.42 -32.54
N LEU A 646 -19.42 -4.32 -32.09
CA LEU A 646 -19.34 -5.69 -32.60
C LEU A 646 -20.30 -6.62 -31.85
N ILE A 647 -20.17 -6.78 -30.56
CA ILE A 647 -20.94 -7.77 -29.79
C ILE A 647 -22.41 -7.38 -29.75
N ASP A 648 -22.76 -6.21 -29.24
CA ASP A 648 -24.13 -5.70 -29.20
C ASP A 648 -24.68 -5.54 -30.65
N GLY A 649 -23.84 -5.08 -31.58
CA GLY A 649 -24.21 -4.93 -32.99
C GLY A 649 -24.65 -6.27 -33.63
N ILE A 650 -23.91 -7.37 -33.39
CA ILE A 650 -24.27 -8.71 -33.85
C ILE A 650 -25.56 -9.17 -33.16
N LEU A 651 -25.67 -9.02 -31.85
CA LEU A 651 -26.87 -9.44 -31.10
C LEU A 651 -28.12 -8.68 -31.54
N HIS A 652 -28.01 -7.35 -31.69
CA HIS A 652 -29.10 -6.53 -32.22
C HIS A 652 -29.40 -6.84 -33.69
N GLY A 653 -28.37 -7.11 -34.49
CA GLY A 653 -28.53 -7.58 -35.88
C GLY A 653 -29.33 -8.87 -35.94
N PHE A 654 -28.95 -9.88 -35.15
CA PHE A 654 -29.69 -11.13 -35.04
C PHE A 654 -31.13 -10.91 -34.58
N SER A 655 -31.35 -10.10 -33.56
CA SER A 655 -32.69 -9.75 -33.08
C SER A 655 -33.54 -9.09 -34.19
N ARG A 656 -33.00 -8.15 -34.96
CA ARG A 656 -33.69 -7.52 -36.11
C ARG A 656 -34.06 -8.51 -37.20
N VAL A 657 -33.12 -9.42 -37.53
CA VAL A 657 -33.38 -10.49 -38.51
C VAL A 657 -34.51 -11.39 -38.02
N MET A 658 -34.45 -11.85 -36.76
CA MET A 658 -35.51 -12.66 -36.19
C MET A 658 -36.86 -11.96 -36.10
N PHE A 659 -36.85 -10.66 -35.75
CA PHE A 659 -38.06 -9.84 -35.78
C PHE A 659 -38.65 -9.72 -37.20
N THR A 660 -37.80 -9.51 -38.19
CA THR A 660 -38.21 -9.42 -39.60
C THR A 660 -38.77 -10.76 -40.09
N ILE A 661 -38.11 -11.86 -39.79
CA ILE A 661 -38.61 -13.22 -40.10
C ILE A 661 -39.94 -13.45 -39.40
N GLY A 662 -40.05 -13.15 -38.12
CA GLY A 662 -41.29 -13.27 -37.36
C GLY A 662 -42.43 -12.43 -37.95
N SER A 663 -42.12 -11.21 -38.41
CA SER A 663 -43.11 -10.32 -39.07
C SER A 663 -43.53 -10.84 -40.42
N LEU A 664 -42.62 -11.42 -41.20
CA LEU A 664 -42.96 -12.10 -42.46
C LEU A 664 -43.87 -13.31 -42.23
N PHE A 665 -43.52 -14.18 -41.27
CA PHE A 665 -44.37 -15.32 -40.91
C PHE A 665 -45.74 -14.87 -40.43
N ARG A 666 -45.82 -13.83 -39.61
CA ARG A 666 -47.10 -13.29 -39.16
C ARG A 666 -47.94 -12.73 -40.28
N ASN A 667 -47.33 -11.97 -41.19
CA ASN A 667 -48.08 -11.28 -42.23
C ASN A 667 -48.46 -12.18 -43.42
N TRP A 668 -47.61 -13.18 -43.78
CA TRP A 668 -47.81 -14.02 -44.92
C TRP A 668 -48.40 -15.40 -44.58
N ILE A 669 -48.23 -15.90 -43.41
CA ILE A 669 -48.67 -17.23 -42.98
C ILE A 669 -49.75 -17.11 -41.89
N ASP A 670 -49.46 -16.52 -40.75
CA ASP A 670 -50.37 -16.53 -39.62
C ASP A 670 -51.67 -15.78 -39.94
N LYS A 671 -51.61 -14.53 -40.39
CA LYS A 671 -52.79 -13.74 -40.72
C LYS A 671 -53.58 -14.28 -41.91
N PRO A 672 -52.98 -14.51 -43.12
CA PRO A 672 -53.78 -14.93 -44.26
C PRO A 672 -54.11 -16.41 -44.28
N VAL A 673 -53.26 -17.33 -43.82
CA VAL A 673 -53.46 -18.75 -43.87
C VAL A 673 -54.13 -19.25 -42.58
N VAL A 674 -53.53 -19.05 -41.44
CA VAL A 674 -54.05 -19.63 -40.17
C VAL A 674 -55.32 -18.91 -39.73
N ASN A 675 -55.23 -17.59 -39.51
CA ASN A 675 -56.39 -16.79 -39.09
C ASN A 675 -57.41 -16.65 -40.25
N GLY A 676 -56.93 -16.44 -41.49
CA GLY A 676 -57.81 -16.37 -42.63
C GLY A 676 -58.57 -17.65 -42.90
N PHE A 677 -57.99 -18.80 -42.66
CA PHE A 677 -58.74 -20.09 -42.71
C PHE A 677 -59.79 -20.17 -41.62
N GLY A 678 -59.44 -19.76 -40.38
CA GLY A 678 -60.39 -19.66 -39.28
C GLY A 678 -61.56 -18.72 -39.58
N ASP A 679 -61.24 -17.55 -40.15
CA ASP A 679 -62.25 -16.57 -40.56
C ASP A 679 -63.11 -17.10 -41.71
N LEU A 680 -62.49 -17.79 -42.69
CA LEU A 680 -63.23 -18.44 -43.78
C LEU A 680 -64.21 -19.50 -43.25
N VAL A 681 -63.75 -20.37 -42.35
CA VAL A 681 -64.62 -21.38 -41.70
C VAL A 681 -65.74 -20.69 -40.92
N GLY A 682 -65.36 -19.67 -40.12
CA GLY A 682 -66.37 -18.92 -39.36
C GLY A 682 -67.41 -18.22 -40.24
N GLU A 683 -66.97 -17.60 -41.32
CA GLU A 683 -67.86 -16.92 -42.26
C GLU A 683 -68.72 -17.94 -43.06
N THR A 684 -68.10 -19.07 -43.40
CA THR A 684 -68.85 -20.16 -44.05
C THR A 684 -69.93 -20.73 -43.12
N VAL A 685 -69.61 -20.99 -41.87
CA VAL A 685 -70.59 -21.43 -40.88
C VAL A 685 -71.70 -20.38 -40.68
N LYS A 686 -71.32 -19.10 -40.62
CA LYS A 686 -72.31 -17.98 -40.57
C LYS A 686 -73.22 -17.93 -41.79
N ARG A 687 -72.64 -18.11 -43.01
CA ARG A 687 -73.44 -18.17 -44.27
C ARG A 687 -74.35 -19.36 -44.26
N LEU A 688 -73.86 -20.55 -43.92
CA LEU A 688 -74.69 -21.74 -43.79
C LEU A 688 -75.77 -21.54 -42.70
N GLY A 689 -75.40 -20.98 -41.56
CA GLY A 689 -76.35 -20.66 -40.53
C GLY A 689 -77.45 -19.66 -40.96
N ARG A 690 -77.08 -18.66 -41.76
CA ARG A 690 -78.06 -17.75 -42.35
C ARG A 690 -78.97 -18.45 -43.38
N ALA A 691 -78.37 -19.35 -44.22
CA ALA A 691 -79.17 -20.16 -45.17
C ALA A 691 -80.10 -21.10 -44.42
N PHE A 692 -79.64 -21.79 -43.39
CA PHE A 692 -80.49 -22.63 -42.57
C PHE A 692 -81.58 -21.85 -41.81
N ARG A 693 -81.30 -20.59 -41.48
CA ARG A 693 -82.26 -19.71 -40.85
C ARG A 693 -83.48 -19.43 -41.75
N PHE A 694 -83.31 -19.57 -43.08
CA PHE A 694 -84.43 -19.47 -43.99
C PHE A 694 -85.43 -20.61 -43.77
N VAL A 695 -84.95 -21.76 -43.31
CA VAL A 695 -85.83 -22.90 -42.98
C VAL A 695 -86.47 -22.72 -41.60
N GLN A 696 -85.86 -21.98 -40.70
CA GLN A 696 -86.36 -21.65 -39.38
C GLN A 696 -87.08 -20.29 -39.39
N THR A 697 -88.28 -20.27 -39.94
CA THR A 697 -89.12 -19.06 -40.04
C THR A 697 -89.69 -18.57 -38.74
N GLY A 698 -89.61 -19.37 -37.69
CA GLY A 698 -90.22 -19.11 -36.36
C GLY A 698 -91.75 -19.27 -36.33
N ARG A 699 -92.35 -19.62 -37.44
CA ARG A 699 -93.82 -19.86 -37.52
C ARG A 699 -94.10 -21.34 -37.40
N VAL A 700 -94.77 -21.75 -36.28
CA VAL A 700 -95.09 -23.14 -35.97
C VAL A 700 -95.90 -23.80 -37.07
N GLN A 701 -96.78 -23.03 -37.77
CA GLN A 701 -97.61 -23.53 -38.90
C GLN A 701 -96.70 -24.02 -40.10
N GLN A 702 -95.61 -23.32 -40.42
CA GLN A 702 -94.69 -23.72 -41.49
C GLN A 702 -93.87 -24.97 -41.13
N TYR A 703 -93.54 -25.18 -39.87
CA TYR A 703 -92.83 -26.37 -39.36
C TYR A 703 -93.83 -27.56 -39.40
N MET A 704 -95.06 -27.34 -39.09
CA MET A 704 -96.17 -28.37 -39.17
C MET A 704 -96.38 -28.74 -40.63
N VAL A 705 -96.43 -27.73 -41.55
CA VAL A 705 -96.59 -28.03 -42.98
C VAL A 705 -95.42 -28.80 -43.52
N MET A 706 -94.19 -28.40 -43.12
CA MET A 706 -92.95 -29.07 -43.58
C MET A 706 -92.85 -30.46 -43.00
N ALA A 707 -93.26 -30.71 -41.77
CA ALA A 707 -93.40 -32.06 -41.16
C ALA A 707 -94.41 -32.91 -41.90
N LEU A 708 -95.58 -32.32 -42.25
CA LEU A 708 -96.62 -33.00 -43.05
C LEU A 708 -96.09 -33.34 -44.47
N VAL A 709 -95.41 -32.42 -45.15
CA VAL A 709 -94.88 -32.68 -46.47
C VAL A 709 -93.80 -33.77 -46.37
N ILE A 710 -92.93 -33.78 -45.37
CA ILE A 710 -91.97 -34.86 -45.18
C ILE A 710 -92.69 -36.18 -44.88
N ALA A 711 -93.72 -36.18 -43.97
CA ALA A 711 -94.42 -37.33 -43.59
C ALA A 711 -95.25 -37.92 -44.82
N PHE A 712 -95.92 -37.05 -45.61
CA PHE A 712 -96.61 -37.45 -46.82
C PHE A 712 -95.59 -37.88 -47.89
N GLY A 713 -94.49 -37.23 -48.06
CA GLY A 713 -93.45 -37.64 -49.01
C GLY A 713 -92.80 -38.97 -48.65
N THR A 714 -92.58 -39.27 -47.39
CA THR A 714 -92.06 -40.56 -46.94
C THR A 714 -93.18 -41.62 -47.08
N LEU A 715 -94.39 -41.28 -46.76
CA LEU A 715 -95.52 -42.22 -47.01
C LEU A 715 -95.71 -42.52 -48.50
N PHE A 716 -95.66 -41.47 -49.31
CA PHE A 716 -95.75 -41.62 -50.76
C PHE A 716 -94.63 -42.46 -51.32
N TYR A 717 -93.39 -42.18 -50.89
CA TYR A 717 -92.21 -42.99 -51.27
C TYR A 717 -92.35 -44.42 -50.77
N TYR A 718 -92.85 -44.67 -49.58
CA TYR A 718 -93.11 -46.02 -49.08
C TYR A 718 -94.21 -46.73 -49.86
N LEU A 719 -95.33 -46.05 -50.18
CA LEU A 719 -96.40 -46.54 -51.00
C LEU A 719 -95.91 -46.82 -52.44
N PHE A 720 -94.99 -45.92 -52.95
CA PHE A 720 -94.42 -46.14 -54.30
C PHE A 720 -93.54 -47.41 -54.35
N ILE A 721 -92.76 -47.66 -53.30
CA ILE A 721 -91.97 -48.88 -53.15
C ILE A 721 -92.87 -50.11 -52.99
N LEU A 722 -94.00 -50.03 -52.23
CA LEU A 722 -94.94 -51.14 -52.04
C LEU A 722 -95.82 -51.45 -53.23
N LEU A 723 -95.98 -50.48 -54.11
CA LEU A 723 -96.79 -50.62 -55.33
C LEU A 723 -95.92 -50.94 -56.63
N GLN A 724 -94.60 -51.10 -56.49
CA GLN A 724 -93.83 -51.67 -57.59
C GLN A 724 -94.08 -53.22 -57.64
N PRO A 725 -94.44 -53.78 -58.78
CA PRO A 725 -94.79 -55.19 -58.93
C PRO A 725 -93.64 -56.16 -58.69
#